data_27f152920691d3e915817fdb8c49ded5
#
_entry.id   27f152920691d3e915817fdb8c49ded5
#
_cell.length_a   1.000
_cell.length_b   1.000
_cell.length_c   1.000
_cell.angle_alpha   90.00
_cell.angle_beta   90.00
_cell.angle_gamma   90.00
#
_symmetry.space_group_name_H-M   'P 1'
#
loop_
_entity.id
_entity.type
_entity.pdbx_description
1 polymer ?
#
loop_
_entity_poly.entity_id
_entity_poly.type
_entity_poly.pdbx_seq_one_letter_code
_entity_poly.pdbx_strand_id
1 'polypeptide(L)'
;MKFLQVLLFLTAGTTLWAQDATISGTITDASTGEALPAASIYNSTTLRGTSSNVYGFYSLRQAQGPLPLVVSYTGYQSFTADLNLRLDTVINIRLKPVIALDEVVVQGQGPIANLRSTQMSSIQLNPQKAAQIPMLLGETDLIKAFQLMPGVQGGSEGTSGFYVRGGGPDQNLILLDGVPVYNVNHLFGFMSVFNTDALRDVTLIKGGFPARYGGRLSSVLDIRMKEGNNQEFKGSASMGILSSKLTLEGPIIKDKTAFMFSGRRSYFDLLSYPIQMQNNKDLGPGESFWLGYFLQDFNLKVNHIFNDRNRLYLSLYTGKDKFYVRDKYKYESGAYGPDGYQNDDVVSYSNNDKAGLEWGNTTGALRWNSILSKNIFANFTATLSNYQFKIFEDYKEERKSSNEQQNGSSSYYYEYYSRIRDYGFKADFDYLPSPNHYLRFGLHNTLHSFSPGVTVARDNMFGEQAQDTIFGNKDILANELMLYVEDDFHIGDRLKVNAGLHYSNFHVQGTHYHSLEPRASLRWMLSDQLAAKLSYAKMQQYLHLLANSSMGLPTDLWVPATKRIKPQKSTQVALGLSYTPNNSLEFSLESYYKKMTRLIDYAEGSSFFELDRGNWEDLVTVGEGESYGFELLAQKHKGRLSGWVGYTLSWTNRTFAEINFGETYPYRFDARHDLSIVSTFKISERTDVGATWVYRTGMPFTLEDESFYGTGSFFRTPDGVHTGTGEIGYFEKRNNYRMSDYHRLDVGFNFHKQKKRVYRTWSFGLYNAYARNNPFMVYTEDRWDGQGQTTQLKQLSIFNLIPYLRWSIQF
;
A
#
# COMPACT_ATOMS: atom_id res chain seq x y z
N MET A 1 -68.42 -29.81 -8.04
CA MET A 1 -67.64 -31.02 -7.66
C MET A 1 -66.61 -31.54 -8.69
N LYS A 2 -66.63 -31.09 -9.94
CA LYS A 2 -65.62 -31.52 -10.95
C LYS A 2 -64.35 -30.68 -11.01
N PHE A 3 -64.34 -29.51 -10.41
CA PHE A 3 -63.12 -28.63 -10.32
C PHE A 3 -62.18 -29.01 -9.15
N LEU A 4 -62.69 -29.69 -8.13
CA LEU A 4 -61.88 -30.10 -6.98
C LEU A 4 -61.08 -31.41 -7.23
N GLN A 5 -61.52 -32.23 -8.22
CA GLN A 5 -60.83 -33.45 -8.56
C GLN A 5 -59.64 -33.25 -9.55
N VAL A 6 -59.62 -32.15 -10.29
CA VAL A 6 -58.48 -31.78 -11.14
C VAL A 6 -57.33 -31.14 -10.32
N LEU A 7 -57.64 -30.47 -9.18
CA LEU A 7 -56.61 -29.88 -8.28
C LEU A 7 -55.91 -30.96 -7.42
N LEU A 8 -56.50 -32.14 -7.20
CA LEU A 8 -55.92 -33.23 -6.43
C LEU A 8 -54.97 -34.12 -7.24
N PHE A 9 -55.03 -34.07 -8.58
CA PHE A 9 -54.16 -34.86 -9.44
C PHE A 9 -52.87 -34.09 -9.83
N LEU A 10 -52.77 -32.80 -9.53
CA LEU A 10 -51.57 -31.96 -9.77
C LEU A 10 -50.56 -31.98 -8.59
N THR A 11 -50.90 -32.64 -7.45
CA THR A 11 -50.02 -32.71 -6.27
C THR A 11 -49.34 -34.08 -6.05
N ALA A 12 -49.52 -35.04 -6.96
CA ALA A 12 -48.89 -36.38 -6.84
C ALA A 12 -47.71 -36.57 -7.82
N GLY A 13 -47.10 -35.51 -8.32
CA GLY A 13 -45.77 -35.55 -8.86
C GLY A 13 -44.76 -35.63 -7.71
N THR A 14 -44.52 -36.84 -7.18
CA THR A 14 -43.32 -37.08 -6.34
C THR A 14 -42.11 -36.78 -7.21
N THR A 15 -41.64 -35.53 -7.19
CA THR A 15 -40.27 -35.27 -7.54
C THR A 15 -39.42 -36.14 -6.64
N LEU A 16 -38.82 -37.18 -7.18
CA LEU A 16 -37.67 -37.88 -6.61
C LEU A 16 -36.58 -36.82 -6.46
N TRP A 17 -36.55 -36.13 -5.34
CA TRP A 17 -35.46 -35.29 -4.96
C TRP A 17 -34.29 -36.22 -4.77
N ALA A 18 -33.39 -36.26 -5.75
CA ALA A 18 -32.12 -36.93 -5.55
C ALA A 18 -31.57 -36.38 -4.24
N GLN A 19 -31.35 -37.24 -3.24
CA GLN A 19 -30.76 -36.80 -1.99
C GLN A 19 -29.37 -36.26 -2.31
N ASP A 20 -29.15 -34.96 -2.06
CA ASP A 20 -27.84 -34.35 -2.21
C ASP A 20 -27.01 -34.62 -0.96
N ALA A 21 -25.73 -34.82 -1.16
CA ALA A 21 -24.74 -34.83 -0.08
C ALA A 21 -23.63 -33.85 -0.38
N THR A 22 -22.99 -33.39 0.67
CA THR A 22 -21.96 -32.35 0.58
C THR A 22 -20.58 -32.92 0.91
N ILE A 23 -19.61 -32.69 0.03
CA ILE A 23 -18.18 -32.88 0.34
C ILE A 23 -17.58 -31.56 0.72
N SER A 24 -16.89 -31.50 1.85
CA SER A 24 -16.25 -30.29 2.36
C SER A 24 -14.88 -30.61 2.96
N GLY A 25 -14.07 -29.60 3.18
CA GLY A 25 -12.74 -29.75 3.79
C GLY A 25 -11.81 -28.62 3.48
N THR A 26 -10.53 -28.85 3.66
CA THR A 26 -9.48 -27.85 3.37
C THR A 26 -8.47 -28.39 2.35
N ILE A 27 -7.97 -27.49 1.51
CA ILE A 27 -6.91 -27.79 0.54
C ILE A 27 -5.66 -27.07 0.97
N THR A 28 -4.56 -27.81 1.13
CA THR A 28 -3.28 -27.29 1.60
C THR A 28 -2.12 -27.81 0.74
N ASP A 29 -1.01 -27.07 0.77
CA ASP A 29 0.27 -27.51 0.20
C ASP A 29 0.86 -28.66 1.05
N ALA A 30 1.23 -29.76 0.41
CA ALA A 30 1.79 -30.92 1.12
C ALA A 30 3.20 -30.67 1.67
N SER A 31 3.94 -29.70 1.13
CA SER A 31 5.32 -29.40 1.53
C SER A 31 5.45 -28.35 2.62
N THR A 32 4.46 -27.45 2.74
CA THR A 32 4.49 -26.33 3.69
C THR A 32 3.35 -26.39 4.70
N GLY A 33 2.22 -27.04 4.34
CA GLY A 33 0.97 -27.04 5.10
C GLY A 33 0.13 -25.75 4.93
N GLU A 34 0.58 -24.79 4.14
CA GLU A 34 -0.14 -23.56 3.86
C GLU A 34 -1.44 -23.81 3.07
N ALA A 35 -2.46 -23.00 3.34
CA ALA A 35 -3.72 -23.06 2.64
C ALA A 35 -3.56 -22.66 1.16
N LEU A 36 -4.22 -23.41 0.24
CA LEU A 36 -4.24 -23.11 -1.19
C LEU A 36 -5.57 -22.42 -1.57
N PRO A 37 -5.57 -21.08 -1.78
CA PRO A 37 -6.75 -20.33 -2.14
C PRO A 37 -7.11 -20.51 -3.61
N ALA A 38 -8.42 -20.54 -3.91
CA ALA A 38 -8.95 -20.67 -5.27
C ALA A 38 -8.51 -21.96 -6.01
N ALA A 39 -8.16 -23.03 -5.29
CA ALA A 39 -8.00 -24.34 -5.87
C ALA A 39 -9.36 -24.82 -6.42
N SER A 40 -9.37 -25.38 -7.61
CA SER A 40 -10.60 -25.87 -8.28
C SER A 40 -10.94 -27.28 -7.84
N ILE A 41 -12.18 -27.50 -7.40
CA ILE A 41 -12.74 -28.78 -6.99
C ILE A 41 -13.95 -29.06 -7.86
N TYR A 42 -13.94 -30.14 -8.64
CA TYR A 42 -15.04 -30.43 -9.56
C TYR A 42 -15.23 -31.91 -9.84
N ASN A 43 -16.44 -32.25 -10.22
CA ASN A 43 -16.79 -33.56 -10.76
C ASN A 43 -16.36 -33.63 -12.22
N SER A 44 -15.46 -34.56 -12.59
CA SER A 44 -14.91 -34.65 -13.94
C SER A 44 -15.92 -35.04 -15.03
N THR A 45 -17.05 -35.68 -14.65
CA THR A 45 -18.10 -36.05 -15.59
C THR A 45 -19.06 -34.89 -15.88
N THR A 46 -19.50 -34.17 -14.83
CA THR A 46 -20.49 -33.08 -14.96
C THR A 46 -19.86 -31.72 -15.13
N LEU A 47 -18.54 -31.58 -14.89
CA LEU A 47 -17.77 -30.36 -14.84
C LEU A 47 -18.30 -29.31 -13.84
N ARG A 48 -19.25 -29.69 -12.98
CA ARG A 48 -19.75 -28.85 -11.88
C ARG A 48 -18.78 -28.89 -10.71
N GLY A 49 -18.50 -27.75 -10.16
CA GLY A 49 -17.50 -27.63 -9.11
C GLY A 49 -17.61 -26.36 -8.28
N THR A 50 -16.67 -26.22 -7.39
CA THR A 50 -16.47 -25.06 -6.51
C THR A 50 -14.98 -24.69 -6.48
N SER A 51 -14.63 -23.62 -5.78
CA SER A 51 -13.23 -23.28 -5.48
C SER A 51 -13.02 -23.11 -3.99
N SER A 52 -11.81 -23.35 -3.52
CA SER A 52 -11.45 -23.08 -2.14
C SER A 52 -11.45 -21.57 -1.84
N ASN A 53 -11.87 -21.19 -0.63
CA ASN A 53 -11.75 -19.82 -0.16
C ASN A 53 -10.28 -19.47 0.14
N VAL A 54 -10.02 -18.24 0.60
CA VAL A 54 -8.66 -17.75 0.89
C VAL A 54 -7.94 -18.51 2.02
N TYR A 55 -8.64 -19.33 2.77
CA TYR A 55 -8.13 -20.19 3.84
C TYR A 55 -8.12 -21.67 3.46
N GLY A 56 -8.33 -21.97 2.17
CA GLY A 56 -8.34 -23.33 1.63
C GLY A 56 -9.62 -24.09 1.86
N PHE A 57 -10.63 -23.53 2.55
CA PHE A 57 -11.91 -24.21 2.76
C PHE A 57 -12.70 -24.33 1.47
N TYR A 58 -13.31 -25.49 1.24
CA TYR A 58 -14.22 -25.73 0.14
C TYR A 58 -15.47 -26.51 0.60
N SER A 59 -16.54 -26.33 -0.14
CA SER A 59 -17.79 -27.08 0.03
C SER A 59 -18.43 -27.32 -1.34
N LEU A 60 -18.69 -28.56 -1.69
CA LEU A 60 -19.29 -28.96 -2.95
C LEU A 60 -20.50 -29.85 -2.69
N ARG A 61 -21.69 -29.37 -2.99
CA ARG A 61 -22.94 -30.10 -2.91
C ARG A 61 -23.21 -30.82 -4.24
N GLN A 62 -23.45 -32.11 -4.20
CA GLN A 62 -23.68 -32.99 -5.36
C GLN A 62 -24.77 -34.02 -5.05
N ALA A 63 -25.42 -34.53 -6.10
CA ALA A 63 -26.31 -35.67 -5.97
C ALA A 63 -25.57 -36.91 -5.39
N GLN A 64 -26.22 -37.68 -4.53
CA GLN A 64 -25.67 -38.93 -4.05
C GLN A 64 -25.35 -39.87 -5.21
N GLY A 65 -24.27 -40.63 -5.10
CA GLY A 65 -23.81 -41.57 -6.11
C GLY A 65 -22.32 -41.44 -6.45
N PRO A 66 -21.89 -41.98 -7.60
CA PRO A 66 -20.52 -41.93 -8.05
C PRO A 66 -20.08 -40.46 -8.28
N LEU A 67 -18.97 -40.10 -7.67
CA LEU A 67 -18.34 -38.77 -7.79
C LEU A 67 -16.87 -38.94 -8.17
N PRO A 68 -16.53 -38.86 -9.47
CA PRO A 68 -15.15 -38.75 -9.89
C PRO A 68 -14.64 -37.31 -9.61
N LEU A 69 -14.02 -37.15 -8.44
CA LEU A 69 -13.55 -35.86 -7.92
C LEU A 69 -12.18 -35.54 -8.49
N VAL A 70 -12.04 -34.33 -9.00
CA VAL A 70 -10.74 -33.74 -9.39
C VAL A 70 -10.52 -32.48 -8.59
N VAL A 71 -9.32 -32.38 -8.00
CA VAL A 71 -8.85 -31.16 -7.35
C VAL A 71 -7.57 -30.69 -8.02
N SER A 72 -7.56 -29.47 -8.50
CA SER A 72 -6.44 -28.92 -9.24
C SER A 72 -6.09 -27.51 -8.77
N TYR A 73 -4.79 -27.24 -8.76
CA TYR A 73 -4.23 -25.91 -8.51
C TYR A 73 -3.00 -25.70 -9.39
N THR A 74 -2.83 -24.50 -9.91
CA THR A 74 -1.72 -24.19 -10.82
C THR A 74 -0.38 -24.40 -10.10
N GLY A 75 0.52 -25.22 -10.71
CA GLY A 75 1.81 -25.55 -10.11
C GLY A 75 1.79 -26.75 -9.19
N TYR A 76 0.67 -27.45 -9.09
CA TYR A 76 0.52 -28.65 -8.27
C TYR A 76 0.05 -29.84 -9.09
N GLN A 77 0.41 -31.02 -8.62
CA GLN A 77 -0.13 -32.27 -9.15
C GLN A 77 -1.61 -32.36 -8.80
N SER A 78 -2.48 -32.61 -9.79
CA SER A 78 -3.89 -32.78 -9.55
C SER A 78 -4.15 -34.00 -8.69
N PHE A 79 -5.04 -33.86 -7.73
CA PHE A 79 -5.58 -34.97 -6.95
C PHE A 79 -6.86 -35.49 -7.63
N THR A 80 -6.97 -36.80 -7.81
CA THR A 80 -8.14 -37.48 -8.38
C THR A 80 -8.59 -38.58 -7.45
N ALA A 81 -9.90 -38.70 -7.24
CA ALA A 81 -10.49 -39.78 -6.44
C ALA A 81 -11.87 -40.14 -6.97
N ASP A 82 -12.10 -41.44 -7.15
CA ASP A 82 -13.44 -41.97 -7.47
C ASP A 82 -14.18 -42.29 -6.16
N LEU A 83 -15.08 -41.38 -5.78
CA LEU A 83 -15.83 -41.44 -4.55
C LEU A 83 -17.26 -41.96 -4.84
N ASN A 84 -17.89 -42.59 -3.84
CA ASN A 84 -19.32 -42.88 -3.86
C ASN A 84 -19.97 -42.09 -2.73
N LEU A 85 -20.53 -40.95 -3.07
CA LEU A 85 -21.07 -39.98 -2.10
C LEU A 85 -22.46 -40.43 -1.64
N ARG A 86 -22.54 -40.96 -0.42
CA ARG A 86 -23.80 -41.40 0.19
C ARG A 86 -24.28 -40.49 1.30
N LEU A 87 -23.34 -39.86 2.00
CA LEU A 87 -23.57 -38.95 3.14
C LEU A 87 -22.60 -37.77 3.03
N ASP A 88 -22.91 -36.73 3.79
CA ASP A 88 -21.98 -35.60 3.96
C ASP A 88 -20.60 -36.12 4.43
N THR A 89 -19.58 -35.71 3.71
CA THR A 89 -18.22 -36.25 3.88
C THR A 89 -17.22 -35.09 4.00
N VAL A 90 -16.27 -35.22 4.92
CA VAL A 90 -15.17 -34.27 5.08
C VAL A 90 -13.88 -34.86 4.55
N ILE A 91 -13.24 -34.21 3.58
CA ILE A 91 -11.98 -34.66 3.00
C ILE A 91 -11.01 -33.48 2.97
N ASN A 92 -9.93 -33.56 3.76
CA ASN A 92 -8.82 -32.61 3.71
C ASN A 92 -7.79 -33.09 2.68
N ILE A 93 -7.45 -32.24 1.72
CA ILE A 93 -6.62 -32.59 0.56
C ILE A 93 -5.30 -31.84 0.64
N ARG A 94 -4.19 -32.60 0.52
CA ARG A 94 -2.84 -32.03 0.44
C ARG A 94 -2.31 -32.18 -0.99
N LEU A 95 -2.17 -31.09 -1.72
CA LEU A 95 -1.63 -31.10 -3.08
C LEU A 95 -0.10 -31.05 -3.03
N LYS A 96 0.55 -31.87 -3.86
CA LYS A 96 2.01 -31.86 -4.01
C LYS A 96 2.41 -30.83 -5.07
N PRO A 97 3.36 -29.93 -4.79
CA PRO A 97 3.90 -29.04 -5.82
C PRO A 97 4.59 -29.86 -6.90
N VAL A 98 4.40 -29.48 -8.16
CA VAL A 98 5.17 -30.06 -9.28
C VAL A 98 6.54 -29.42 -9.25
N ILE A 99 7.54 -30.20 -8.85
CA ILE A 99 8.97 -29.81 -8.97
C ILE A 99 9.35 -30.05 -10.42
N ALA A 100 8.95 -29.19 -11.32
CA ALA A 100 9.46 -29.21 -12.68
C ALA A 100 10.79 -28.45 -12.69
N LEU A 101 11.89 -29.13 -12.96
CA LEU A 101 13.22 -28.53 -13.15
C LEU A 101 13.25 -27.55 -14.33
N ASP A 102 12.22 -27.53 -15.19
CA ASP A 102 12.19 -26.77 -16.44
C ASP A 102 11.24 -25.58 -16.47
N GLU A 103 10.34 -25.39 -15.48
CA GLU A 103 9.40 -24.30 -15.53
C GLU A 103 9.08 -23.79 -14.12
N VAL A 104 9.44 -22.55 -13.82
CA VAL A 104 8.94 -21.84 -12.62
C VAL A 104 7.45 -21.65 -12.83
N VAL A 105 6.64 -22.59 -12.39
CA VAL A 105 5.19 -22.48 -12.42
C VAL A 105 4.79 -21.47 -11.38
N VAL A 106 4.31 -20.35 -11.85
CA VAL A 106 3.85 -19.26 -11.01
C VAL A 106 2.63 -19.68 -10.24
N GLN A 107 2.75 -19.78 -8.94
CA GLN A 107 1.62 -19.89 -8.03
C GLN A 107 0.76 -18.64 -8.14
N GLY A 108 -0.46 -18.77 -8.58
CA GLY A 108 -1.44 -17.72 -8.77
C GLY A 108 -2.61 -18.26 -9.56
N GLN A 109 -3.70 -17.49 -9.62
CA GLN A 109 -4.79 -17.81 -10.55
C GLN A 109 -4.22 -17.73 -11.96
N GLY A 110 -4.21 -18.85 -12.69
CA GLY A 110 -3.78 -18.87 -14.09
C GLY A 110 -4.71 -18.02 -14.96
N PRO A 111 -4.32 -17.72 -16.21
CA PRO A 111 -5.10 -16.88 -17.13
C PRO A 111 -6.56 -17.29 -17.26
N ILE A 112 -6.84 -18.59 -17.29
CA ILE A 112 -8.21 -19.14 -17.35
C ILE A 112 -9.02 -18.80 -16.10
N ALA A 113 -8.42 -18.81 -14.91
CA ALA A 113 -9.14 -18.48 -13.67
C ALA A 113 -9.55 -17.00 -13.65
N ASN A 114 -8.68 -16.09 -14.13
CA ASN A 114 -9.02 -14.67 -14.30
C ASN A 114 -10.14 -14.48 -15.34
N LEU A 115 -10.08 -15.19 -16.48
CA LEU A 115 -11.14 -15.17 -17.49
C LEU A 115 -12.50 -15.57 -16.90
N ARG A 116 -12.56 -16.59 -16.05
CA ARG A 116 -13.78 -17.14 -15.43
C ARG A 116 -14.25 -16.39 -14.19
N SER A 117 -13.43 -15.55 -13.60
CA SER A 117 -13.77 -14.74 -12.42
C SER A 117 -14.76 -13.63 -12.78
N THR A 118 -15.75 -13.36 -11.89
CA THR A 118 -16.59 -12.16 -11.94
C THR A 118 -15.80 -10.93 -11.57
N GLN A 119 -14.73 -11.10 -10.79
CA GLN A 119 -13.88 -9.99 -10.36
C GLN A 119 -13.24 -9.33 -11.56
N MET A 120 -13.61 -8.07 -11.79
CA MET A 120 -13.05 -7.22 -12.83
C MET A 120 -11.87 -6.42 -12.26
N SER A 121 -10.90 -6.08 -13.13
CA SER A 121 -9.77 -5.22 -12.76
C SER A 121 -8.98 -5.71 -11.54
N SER A 122 -8.86 -7.03 -11.38
CA SER A 122 -8.08 -7.65 -10.32
C SER A 122 -6.75 -8.16 -10.87
N ILE A 123 -5.66 -7.76 -10.24
CA ILE A 123 -4.31 -8.17 -10.61
C ILE A 123 -3.68 -8.88 -9.41
N GLN A 124 -3.32 -10.13 -9.61
CA GLN A 124 -2.57 -10.89 -8.62
C GLN A 124 -1.09 -10.93 -9.00
N LEU A 125 -0.23 -10.51 -8.08
CA LEU A 125 1.20 -10.51 -8.25
C LEU A 125 1.85 -11.48 -7.26
N ASN A 126 2.65 -12.40 -7.79
CA ASN A 126 3.48 -13.27 -6.96
C ASN A 126 4.74 -12.50 -6.53
N PRO A 127 5.04 -12.38 -5.21
CA PRO A 127 6.23 -11.69 -4.72
C PRO A 127 7.55 -12.25 -5.26
N GLN A 128 7.63 -13.52 -5.55
CA GLN A 128 8.81 -14.16 -6.14
C GLN A 128 9.07 -13.69 -7.58
N LYS A 129 8.02 -13.43 -8.38
CA LYS A 129 8.16 -12.81 -9.71
C LYS A 129 8.57 -11.35 -9.61
N ALA A 130 8.01 -10.61 -8.65
CA ALA A 130 8.44 -9.24 -8.40
C ALA A 130 9.95 -9.16 -8.10
N ALA A 131 10.52 -10.21 -7.50
CA ALA A 131 11.96 -10.29 -7.20
C ALA A 131 12.86 -10.42 -8.44
N GLN A 132 12.31 -10.81 -9.60
CA GLN A 132 13.05 -10.93 -10.87
C GLN A 132 13.05 -9.62 -11.68
N ILE A 133 12.21 -8.65 -11.30
CA ILE A 133 12.11 -7.35 -11.97
C ILE A 133 13.29 -6.47 -11.51
N PRO A 134 14.10 -5.91 -12.44
CA PRO A 134 15.11 -4.92 -12.08
C PRO A 134 14.46 -3.69 -11.45
N MET A 135 14.96 -3.27 -10.29
CA MET A 135 14.43 -2.13 -9.53
C MET A 135 15.56 -1.30 -8.92
N LEU A 136 15.20 -0.14 -8.42
CA LEU A 136 16.13 0.82 -7.80
C LEU A 136 17.00 0.13 -6.74
N LEU A 137 18.32 0.28 -6.87
CA LEU A 137 19.34 -0.29 -5.96
C LEU A 137 19.26 -1.82 -5.76
N GLY A 138 18.56 -2.54 -6.65
CA GLY A 138 18.35 -3.98 -6.54
C GLY A 138 17.37 -4.42 -5.44
N GLU A 139 16.67 -3.46 -4.82
CA GLU A 139 15.63 -3.75 -3.83
C GLU A 139 14.33 -4.17 -4.50
N THR A 140 13.83 -5.33 -4.10
CA THR A 140 12.52 -5.81 -4.55
C THR A 140 11.43 -5.01 -3.85
N ASP A 141 10.63 -4.29 -4.61
CA ASP A 141 9.56 -3.44 -4.11
C ASP A 141 8.21 -3.80 -4.73
N LEU A 142 7.27 -4.18 -3.86
CA LEU A 142 5.94 -4.61 -4.27
C LEU A 142 5.12 -3.49 -4.90
N ILE A 143 5.13 -2.31 -4.30
CA ILE A 143 4.37 -1.15 -4.79
C ILE A 143 4.88 -0.73 -6.17
N LYS A 144 6.19 -0.69 -6.34
CA LYS A 144 6.82 -0.38 -7.65
C LYS A 144 6.49 -1.42 -8.72
N ALA A 145 6.36 -2.69 -8.34
CA ALA A 145 5.92 -3.72 -9.29
C ALA A 145 4.47 -3.48 -9.75
N PHE A 146 3.58 -3.02 -8.87
CA PHE A 146 2.22 -2.65 -9.26
C PHE A 146 2.15 -1.35 -10.07
N GLN A 147 3.09 -0.41 -9.90
CA GLN A 147 3.18 0.79 -10.74
C GLN A 147 3.48 0.46 -12.22
N LEU A 148 3.92 -0.76 -12.52
CA LEU A 148 4.15 -1.25 -13.89
C LEU A 148 2.89 -1.89 -14.50
N MET A 149 1.76 -1.87 -13.78
CA MET A 149 0.48 -2.41 -14.24
C MET A 149 -0.44 -1.29 -14.75
N PRO A 150 -1.25 -1.54 -15.77
CA PRO A 150 -2.14 -0.51 -16.30
C PRO A 150 -3.13 -0.01 -15.25
N GLY A 151 -3.42 1.30 -15.28
CA GLY A 151 -4.31 1.98 -14.35
C GLY A 151 -3.71 2.25 -12.97
N VAL A 152 -2.41 1.98 -12.77
CA VAL A 152 -1.66 2.28 -11.55
C VAL A 152 -0.52 3.24 -11.88
N GLN A 153 -0.53 4.40 -11.28
CA GLN A 153 0.48 5.43 -11.52
C GLN A 153 1.37 5.60 -10.30
N GLY A 154 2.67 5.81 -10.53
CA GLY A 154 3.61 6.28 -9.52
C GLY A 154 3.60 7.82 -9.45
N GLY A 155 4.20 8.38 -8.42
CA GLY A 155 4.49 9.81 -8.32
C GLY A 155 5.73 10.22 -9.12
N SER A 156 6.49 11.20 -8.59
CA SER A 156 7.78 11.63 -9.12
C SER A 156 8.78 10.48 -9.21
N GLU A 157 9.90 10.70 -9.90
CA GLU A 157 10.92 9.68 -10.11
C GLU A 157 11.34 8.99 -8.80
N GLY A 158 11.36 7.66 -8.84
CA GLY A 158 11.79 6.83 -7.71
C GLY A 158 10.80 6.73 -6.55
N THR A 159 9.70 7.47 -6.54
CA THR A 159 8.74 7.44 -5.42
C THR A 159 7.84 6.19 -5.44
N SER A 160 7.41 5.75 -4.26
CA SER A 160 6.45 4.66 -4.09
C SER A 160 5.00 5.17 -4.06
N GLY A 161 4.72 6.31 -4.69
CA GLY A 161 3.36 6.83 -4.86
C GLY A 161 2.46 5.77 -5.51
N PHE A 162 1.24 5.62 -4.99
CA PHE A 162 0.31 4.60 -5.44
C PHE A 162 -1.05 5.23 -5.75
N TYR A 163 -1.23 5.57 -7.02
CA TYR A 163 -2.41 6.29 -7.53
C TYR A 163 -3.15 5.42 -8.53
N VAL A 164 -4.38 5.05 -8.21
CA VAL A 164 -5.16 4.12 -9.03
C VAL A 164 -6.35 4.85 -9.63
N ARG A 165 -6.43 4.85 -10.97
CA ARG A 165 -7.56 5.46 -11.71
C ARG A 165 -7.90 6.86 -11.20
N GLY A 166 -6.88 7.73 -11.08
CA GLY A 166 -7.02 9.13 -10.67
C GLY A 166 -7.41 9.36 -9.21
N GLY A 167 -7.34 8.32 -8.37
CA GLY A 167 -7.52 8.46 -6.93
C GLY A 167 -6.30 9.00 -6.23
N GLY A 168 -6.50 9.69 -5.09
CA GLY A 168 -5.44 10.13 -4.17
C GLY A 168 -4.79 8.95 -3.42
N PRO A 169 -3.69 9.20 -2.69
CA PRO A 169 -3.00 8.16 -1.92
C PRO A 169 -3.87 7.58 -0.80
N ASP A 170 -4.70 8.41 -0.16
CA ASP A 170 -5.66 8.04 0.89
C ASP A 170 -6.85 7.21 0.39
N GLN A 171 -7.11 7.23 -0.92
CA GLN A 171 -8.25 6.55 -1.53
C GLN A 171 -7.99 5.07 -1.84
N ASN A 172 -6.82 4.57 -1.48
CA ASN A 172 -6.45 3.17 -1.61
C ASN A 172 -6.50 2.46 -0.26
N LEU A 173 -7.21 1.34 -0.18
CA LEU A 173 -7.24 0.48 1.00
C LEU A 173 -6.08 -0.50 0.92
N ILE A 174 -5.05 -0.29 1.71
CA ILE A 174 -3.89 -1.17 1.75
C ILE A 174 -3.95 -2.00 3.03
N LEU A 175 -4.05 -3.32 2.86
CA LEU A 175 -4.23 -4.27 3.95
C LEU A 175 -3.03 -5.22 4.04
N LEU A 176 -2.47 -5.39 5.22
CA LEU A 176 -1.53 -6.45 5.54
C LEU A 176 -2.21 -7.45 6.49
N ASP A 177 -2.43 -8.69 6.01
CA ASP A 177 -3.23 -9.71 6.71
C ASP A 177 -4.59 -9.18 7.21
N GLY A 178 -5.23 -8.29 6.43
CA GLY A 178 -6.53 -7.70 6.74
C GLY A 178 -6.50 -6.49 7.68
N VAL A 179 -5.32 -6.00 8.07
CA VAL A 179 -5.13 -4.79 8.89
C VAL A 179 -4.74 -3.61 8.01
N PRO A 180 -5.38 -2.43 8.12
CA PRO A 180 -4.99 -1.25 7.37
C PRO A 180 -3.55 -0.80 7.70
N VAL A 181 -2.78 -0.46 6.65
CA VAL A 181 -1.47 0.19 6.74
C VAL A 181 -1.60 1.58 6.15
N TYR A 182 -1.35 2.62 6.95
CA TYR A 182 -1.66 4.00 6.56
C TYR A 182 -0.58 4.64 5.69
N ASN A 183 0.67 4.58 6.06
CA ASN A 183 1.78 5.03 5.23
C ASN A 183 2.59 3.81 4.80
N VAL A 184 2.70 3.63 3.50
CA VAL A 184 3.37 2.46 2.91
C VAL A 184 4.79 2.77 2.42
N ASN A 185 5.33 3.92 2.82
CA ASN A 185 6.56 4.46 2.28
C ASN A 185 7.69 4.51 3.33
N HIS A 186 8.87 4.05 2.92
CA HIS A 186 10.16 4.31 3.53
C HIS A 186 10.96 5.31 2.72
N LEU A 187 12.00 5.89 3.32
CA LEU A 187 13.00 6.73 2.65
C LEU A 187 12.35 7.79 1.78
N PHE A 188 11.44 8.59 2.37
CA PHE A 188 10.71 9.64 1.66
C PHE A 188 10.00 9.18 0.38
N GLY A 189 9.51 7.94 0.36
CA GLY A 189 8.80 7.37 -0.77
C GLY A 189 9.65 6.57 -1.75
N PHE A 190 10.95 6.44 -1.56
CA PHE A 190 11.81 5.67 -2.47
C PHE A 190 11.73 4.16 -2.31
N MET A 191 11.10 3.66 -1.26
CA MET A 191 10.91 2.23 -1.02
C MET A 191 9.59 1.97 -0.25
N SER A 192 8.97 0.83 -0.51
CA SER A 192 7.78 0.43 0.26
C SER A 192 8.13 -0.30 1.56
N VAL A 193 7.20 -0.24 2.52
CA VAL A 193 7.32 -0.91 3.81
C VAL A 193 7.20 -2.45 3.71
N PHE A 194 6.81 -2.99 2.57
CA PHE A 194 6.54 -4.41 2.40
C PHE A 194 7.79 -5.21 2.04
N ASN A 195 8.25 -6.05 2.97
CA ASN A 195 9.32 -7.00 2.69
C ASN A 195 8.76 -8.20 1.90
N THR A 196 9.08 -8.29 0.61
CA THR A 196 8.58 -9.32 -0.32
C THR A 196 8.91 -10.74 0.12
N ASP A 197 9.99 -10.97 0.89
CA ASP A 197 10.38 -12.29 1.37
C ASP A 197 9.41 -12.84 2.45
N ALA A 198 8.68 -11.93 3.16
CA ALA A 198 7.67 -12.27 4.13
C ALA A 198 6.28 -12.53 3.51
N LEU A 199 6.09 -12.22 2.23
CA LEU A 199 4.78 -12.24 1.59
C LEU A 199 4.50 -13.53 0.85
N ARG A 200 3.22 -13.98 0.89
CA ARG A 200 2.71 -15.14 0.17
C ARG A 200 2.07 -14.74 -1.14
N ASP A 201 1.06 -13.89 -1.07
CA ASP A 201 0.29 -13.42 -2.22
C ASP A 201 -0.15 -11.97 -2.03
N VAL A 202 -0.36 -11.28 -3.15
CA VAL A 202 -0.82 -9.89 -3.17
C VAL A 202 -1.82 -9.72 -4.30
N THR A 203 -2.96 -9.12 -3.96
CA THR A 203 -4.04 -8.85 -4.91
C THR A 203 -4.38 -7.38 -4.91
N LEU A 204 -4.30 -6.75 -6.08
CA LEU A 204 -4.80 -5.40 -6.34
C LEU A 204 -6.16 -5.47 -7.02
N ILE A 205 -7.15 -4.76 -6.49
CA ILE A 205 -8.49 -4.60 -7.04
C ILE A 205 -8.67 -3.12 -7.41
N LYS A 206 -8.81 -2.81 -8.71
CA LYS A 206 -8.96 -1.44 -9.24
C LYS A 206 -10.41 -1.11 -9.61
N GLY A 207 -11.29 -2.10 -9.64
CA GLY A 207 -12.70 -1.97 -10.01
C GLY A 207 -13.50 -3.22 -9.66
N GLY A 208 -14.83 -3.14 -9.77
CA GLY A 208 -15.68 -4.26 -9.40
C GLY A 208 -15.52 -4.67 -7.93
N PHE A 209 -15.43 -3.69 -7.04
CA PHE A 209 -15.11 -3.90 -5.63
C PHE A 209 -16.12 -4.83 -4.96
N PRO A 210 -15.70 -5.97 -4.37
CA PRO A 210 -16.56 -6.80 -3.55
C PRO A 210 -17.13 -6.02 -2.36
N ALA A 211 -18.38 -6.35 -1.94
CA ALA A 211 -19.04 -5.61 -0.87
C ALA A 211 -18.32 -5.72 0.50
N ARG A 212 -17.50 -6.74 0.71
CA ARG A 212 -16.70 -6.92 1.93
C ARG A 212 -15.63 -5.86 2.16
N TYR A 213 -15.24 -5.09 1.15
CA TYR A 213 -14.26 -4.00 1.30
C TYR A 213 -14.95 -2.65 1.31
N GLY A 214 -14.70 -1.81 2.31
CA GLY A 214 -15.27 -0.48 2.47
C GLY A 214 -14.26 0.57 2.87
N GLY A 215 -14.72 1.83 3.04
CA GLY A 215 -13.95 2.91 3.62
C GLY A 215 -12.89 3.56 2.72
N ARG A 216 -12.83 3.23 1.42
CA ARG A 216 -11.92 3.84 0.43
C ARG A 216 -12.59 3.96 -0.93
N LEU A 217 -12.04 4.82 -1.81
CA LEU A 217 -12.71 5.23 -3.06
C LEU A 217 -12.07 4.69 -4.34
N SER A 218 -10.83 4.17 -4.30
CA SER A 218 -10.06 3.98 -5.53
C SER A 218 -9.58 2.57 -5.78
N SER A 219 -8.96 1.93 -4.79
CA SER A 219 -8.49 0.55 -4.94
C SER A 219 -8.40 -0.17 -3.60
N VAL A 220 -8.25 -1.50 -3.70
CA VAL A 220 -7.91 -2.36 -2.56
C VAL A 220 -6.65 -3.13 -2.89
N LEU A 221 -5.63 -3.05 -2.05
CA LEU A 221 -4.42 -3.85 -2.10
C LEU A 221 -4.42 -4.79 -0.89
N ASP A 222 -4.79 -6.06 -1.12
CA ASP A 222 -4.83 -7.11 -0.10
C ASP A 222 -3.51 -7.89 -0.13
N ILE A 223 -2.69 -7.71 0.91
CA ILE A 223 -1.36 -8.30 1.07
C ILE A 223 -1.43 -9.34 2.17
N ARG A 224 -0.94 -10.54 1.89
CA ARG A 224 -0.92 -11.64 2.84
C ARG A 224 0.49 -12.13 3.09
N MET A 225 0.84 -12.23 4.36
CA MET A 225 2.11 -12.81 4.80
C MET A 225 2.07 -14.33 4.68
N LYS A 226 3.23 -14.95 4.48
CA LYS A 226 3.43 -16.40 4.59
C LYS A 226 2.93 -16.90 5.94
N GLU A 227 2.39 -18.12 5.96
CA GLU A 227 1.89 -18.72 7.19
C GLU A 227 3.00 -19.43 7.98
N GLY A 228 4.16 -19.65 7.34
CA GLY A 228 5.26 -20.43 7.87
C GLY A 228 5.14 -21.91 7.50
N ASN A 229 6.27 -22.59 7.42
CA ASN A 229 6.34 -23.99 7.05
C ASN A 229 6.10 -24.88 8.28
N ASN A 230 5.08 -25.73 8.26
CA ASN A 230 4.78 -26.62 9.39
C ASN A 230 5.45 -28.00 9.29
N GLN A 231 6.26 -28.23 8.21
CA GLN A 231 6.93 -29.50 7.97
C GLN A 231 8.43 -29.46 8.28
N GLU A 232 9.11 -28.42 7.80
CA GLU A 232 10.57 -28.30 7.90
C GLU A 232 11.00 -26.83 8.06
N PHE A 233 12.21 -26.62 8.59
CA PHE A 233 12.82 -25.31 8.66
C PHE A 233 13.34 -24.87 7.31
N LYS A 234 12.99 -23.64 6.93
CA LYS A 234 13.49 -22.95 5.74
C LYS A 234 13.89 -21.53 6.10
N GLY A 235 14.79 -20.98 5.31
CA GLY A 235 15.17 -19.60 5.48
C GLY A 235 15.70 -18.98 4.21
N SER A 236 15.68 -17.67 4.16
CA SER A 236 16.33 -16.87 3.14
C SER A 236 17.06 -15.69 3.76
N ALA A 237 18.20 -15.35 3.18
CA ALA A 237 18.90 -14.12 3.52
C ALA A 237 19.33 -13.41 2.26
N SER A 238 19.30 -12.09 2.25
CA SER A 238 19.81 -11.28 1.15
C SER A 238 20.53 -10.04 1.64
N MET A 239 21.53 -9.62 0.88
CA MET A 239 22.30 -8.41 1.11
C MET A 239 22.41 -7.65 -0.21
N GLY A 240 21.95 -6.42 -0.21
CA GLY A 240 22.06 -5.46 -1.31
C GLY A 240 22.91 -4.26 -0.91
N ILE A 241 22.96 -3.25 -1.78
CA ILE A 241 23.67 -1.99 -1.50
C ILE A 241 22.92 -1.20 -0.40
N LEU A 242 21.59 -1.28 -0.37
CA LEU A 242 20.74 -0.46 0.49
C LEU A 242 20.40 -1.14 1.82
N SER A 243 20.05 -2.44 1.79
CA SER A 243 19.54 -3.16 2.95
C SER A 243 19.94 -4.62 2.97
N SER A 244 19.81 -5.22 4.16
CA SER A 244 19.88 -6.66 4.37
C SER A 244 18.53 -7.18 4.87
N LYS A 245 18.22 -8.42 4.47
CA LYS A 245 16.97 -9.11 4.82
C LYS A 245 17.29 -10.51 5.35
N LEU A 246 16.51 -10.95 6.32
CA LEU A 246 16.54 -12.32 6.83
C LEU A 246 15.11 -12.79 7.04
N THR A 247 14.76 -13.95 6.48
CA THR A 247 13.47 -14.60 6.71
C THR A 247 13.69 -16.03 7.16
N LEU A 248 13.02 -16.42 8.23
CA LEU A 248 13.07 -17.75 8.83
C LEU A 248 11.65 -18.27 8.97
N GLU A 249 11.41 -19.51 8.62
CA GLU A 249 10.13 -20.17 8.79
C GLU A 249 10.33 -21.63 9.18
N GLY A 250 9.43 -22.16 9.99
CA GLY A 250 9.51 -23.56 10.39
C GLY A 250 8.46 -23.99 11.40
N PRO A 251 8.42 -25.29 11.71
CA PRO A 251 7.53 -25.82 12.73
C PRO A 251 8.03 -25.51 14.15
N ILE A 252 7.14 -24.99 15.01
CA ILE A 252 7.28 -25.05 16.46
C ILE A 252 6.80 -26.43 16.94
N ILE A 253 5.65 -26.87 16.40
CA ILE A 253 5.12 -28.23 16.56
C ILE A 253 4.77 -28.73 15.18
N LYS A 254 5.45 -29.78 14.73
CA LYS A 254 5.25 -30.35 13.40
C LYS A 254 3.77 -30.64 13.14
N ASP A 255 3.28 -30.33 11.94
CA ASP A 255 1.89 -30.45 11.47
C ASP A 255 0.85 -29.61 12.25
N LYS A 256 1.24 -28.88 13.32
CA LYS A 256 0.29 -28.13 14.16
C LYS A 256 0.61 -26.64 14.29
N THR A 257 1.86 -26.31 14.60
CA THR A 257 2.21 -24.90 14.87
C THR A 257 3.41 -24.52 14.05
N ALA A 258 3.26 -23.50 13.23
CA ALA A 258 4.34 -22.95 12.41
C ALA A 258 4.56 -21.47 12.74
N PHE A 259 5.77 -20.99 12.46
CA PHE A 259 6.09 -19.59 12.54
C PHE A 259 6.78 -19.11 11.25
N MET A 260 6.66 -17.84 10.97
CA MET A 260 7.46 -17.08 10.02
C MET A 260 7.94 -15.81 10.71
N PHE A 261 9.24 -15.55 10.65
CA PHE A 261 9.85 -14.31 11.07
C PHE A 261 10.63 -13.71 9.91
N SER A 262 10.50 -12.41 9.69
CA SER A 262 11.26 -11.71 8.67
C SER A 262 11.71 -10.35 9.20
N GLY A 263 12.99 -10.03 9.01
CA GLY A 263 13.59 -8.75 9.36
C GLY A 263 14.27 -8.11 8.16
N ARG A 264 14.16 -6.79 8.03
CA ARG A 264 14.87 -5.96 7.04
C ARG A 264 15.42 -4.73 7.74
N ARG A 265 16.67 -4.33 7.41
CA ARG A 265 17.28 -3.08 7.85
C ARG A 265 18.17 -2.48 6.78
N SER A 266 18.05 -1.18 6.58
CA SER A 266 19.03 -0.41 5.79
C SER A 266 20.22 -0.03 6.66
N TYR A 267 21.32 0.36 6.05
CA TYR A 267 22.56 0.67 6.76
C TYR A 267 23.26 1.94 6.26
N PHE A 268 22.50 2.94 5.84
CA PHE A 268 23.06 4.25 5.48
C PHE A 268 23.84 4.88 6.65
N ASP A 269 23.28 4.80 7.87
CA ASP A 269 23.93 5.27 9.10
C ASP A 269 25.27 4.59 9.34
N LEU A 270 25.39 3.28 9.05
CA LEU A 270 26.60 2.51 9.19
C LEU A 270 27.62 2.83 8.10
N LEU A 271 27.16 3.02 6.85
CA LEU A 271 28.05 3.33 5.71
C LEU A 271 28.61 4.76 5.78
N SER A 272 27.83 5.72 6.27
CA SER A 272 28.26 7.09 6.44
C SER A 272 29.16 7.31 7.67
N TYR A 273 29.10 6.41 8.65
CA TYR A 273 29.82 6.55 9.93
C TYR A 273 31.34 6.77 9.78
N PRO A 274 32.09 5.99 8.96
CA PRO A 274 33.55 6.22 8.78
C PRO A 274 33.89 7.58 8.19
N ILE A 275 33.06 8.07 7.26
CA ILE A 275 33.25 9.37 6.60
C ILE A 275 33.01 10.49 7.62
N GLN A 276 31.92 10.40 8.39
CA GLN A 276 31.59 11.37 9.44
C GLN A 276 32.64 11.36 10.54
N MET A 277 33.14 10.17 10.92
CA MET A 277 34.23 10.06 11.89
C MET A 277 35.50 10.76 11.42
N GLN A 278 35.81 10.72 10.12
CA GLN A 278 36.95 11.45 9.58
C GLN A 278 36.69 12.95 9.62
N ASN A 279 35.53 13.42 9.18
CA ASN A 279 35.18 14.84 9.18
C ASN A 279 35.17 15.42 10.61
N ASN A 280 34.72 14.65 11.59
CA ASN A 280 34.69 15.07 12.99
C ASN A 280 36.11 15.22 13.63
N LYS A 281 37.17 14.69 13.01
CA LYS A 281 38.54 14.92 13.49
C LYS A 281 39.05 16.32 13.22
N ASP A 282 38.48 16.99 12.22
CA ASP A 282 38.84 18.33 11.82
C ASP A 282 38.08 19.41 12.63
N LEU A 283 37.13 19.00 13.48
CA LEU A 283 36.39 19.86 14.40
C LEU A 283 37.14 20.10 15.71
N GLY A 284 36.74 21.09 16.45
CA GLY A 284 37.31 21.46 17.74
C GLY A 284 37.10 20.41 18.85
N PRO A 285 37.85 20.50 19.95
CA PRO A 285 37.72 19.57 21.07
C PRO A 285 36.32 19.55 21.68
N GLY A 286 35.64 18.39 21.58
CA GLY A 286 34.28 18.19 22.09
C GLY A 286 33.18 18.59 21.10
N GLU A 287 33.54 18.98 19.87
CA GLU A 287 32.61 19.23 18.78
C GLU A 287 32.39 17.95 17.98
N SER A 288 31.19 17.79 17.42
CA SER A 288 30.87 16.68 16.54
C SER A 288 29.59 16.92 15.77
N PHE A 289 29.58 16.50 14.51
CA PHE A 289 28.38 16.50 13.66
C PHE A 289 28.09 15.08 13.19
N TRP A 290 26.86 14.59 13.44
CA TRP A 290 26.40 13.28 13.03
C TRP A 290 25.06 13.38 12.32
N LEU A 291 25.00 12.83 11.13
CA LEU A 291 23.80 12.68 10.32
C LEU A 291 23.54 11.22 10.07
N GLY A 292 22.35 10.73 10.35
CA GLY A 292 22.03 9.33 10.12
C GLY A 292 20.61 9.10 9.64
N TYR A 293 20.47 8.05 8.84
CA TYR A 293 19.19 7.53 8.41
C TYR A 293 19.22 6.00 8.42
N PHE A 294 18.17 5.40 8.92
CA PHE A 294 17.91 3.99 8.74
C PHE A 294 16.42 3.69 8.71
N LEU A 295 16.07 2.63 8.00
CA LEU A 295 14.77 1.98 8.08
C LEU A 295 14.92 0.56 8.59
N GLN A 296 13.85 0.06 9.23
CA GLN A 296 13.75 -1.33 9.67
C GLN A 296 12.32 -1.83 9.61
N ASP A 297 12.16 -3.12 9.26
CA ASP A 297 10.90 -3.83 9.27
C ASP A 297 11.04 -5.17 9.95
N PHE A 298 10.05 -5.53 10.73
CA PHE A 298 9.91 -6.85 11.32
C PHE A 298 8.51 -7.39 11.09
N ASN A 299 8.44 -8.60 10.58
CA ASN A 299 7.22 -9.35 10.37
C ASN A 299 7.29 -10.64 11.19
N LEU A 300 6.23 -10.96 11.90
CA LEU A 300 6.08 -12.21 12.63
C LEU A 300 4.69 -12.77 12.36
N LYS A 301 4.61 -14.04 12.00
CA LYS A 301 3.35 -14.77 11.93
C LYS A 301 3.50 -16.11 12.60
N VAL A 302 2.51 -16.45 13.43
CA VAL A 302 2.41 -17.75 14.10
C VAL A 302 1.03 -18.28 13.82
N ASN A 303 0.94 -19.53 13.40
CA ASN A 303 -0.34 -20.21 13.24
C ASN A 303 -0.37 -21.49 14.07
N HIS A 304 -1.57 -21.84 14.55
CA HIS A 304 -1.82 -23.05 15.30
C HIS A 304 -3.09 -23.75 14.83
N ILE A 305 -2.98 -25.03 14.53
CA ILE A 305 -4.09 -25.92 14.13
C ILE A 305 -4.53 -26.68 15.38
N PHE A 306 -5.66 -26.28 15.99
CA PHE A 306 -6.25 -27.01 17.14
C PHE A 306 -6.82 -28.35 16.69
N ASN A 307 -7.56 -28.33 15.58
CA ASN A 307 -8.17 -29.48 14.93
C ASN A 307 -8.53 -29.14 13.48
N ASP A 308 -9.13 -30.07 12.74
CA ASP A 308 -9.51 -29.88 11.33
C ASP A 308 -10.49 -28.72 11.09
N ARG A 309 -11.20 -28.25 12.12
CA ARG A 309 -12.19 -27.18 12.01
C ARG A 309 -11.70 -25.83 12.54
N ASN A 310 -10.69 -25.80 13.39
CA ASN A 310 -10.30 -24.59 14.12
C ASN A 310 -8.81 -24.31 13.97
N ARG A 311 -8.50 -23.10 13.50
CA ARG A 311 -7.13 -22.59 13.36
C ARG A 311 -7.03 -21.18 13.91
N LEU A 312 -5.93 -20.86 14.56
CA LEU A 312 -5.62 -19.54 15.10
C LEU A 312 -4.37 -18.99 14.42
N TYR A 313 -4.40 -17.70 14.08
CA TYR A 313 -3.28 -17.00 13.49
C TYR A 313 -3.00 -15.71 14.29
N LEU A 314 -1.74 -15.51 14.62
CA LEU A 314 -1.22 -14.24 15.11
C LEU A 314 -0.31 -13.65 14.03
N SER A 315 -0.61 -12.43 13.59
CA SER A 315 0.19 -11.68 12.63
C SER A 315 0.62 -10.36 13.25
N LEU A 316 1.91 -10.05 13.21
CA LEU A 316 2.48 -8.80 13.72
C LEU A 316 3.40 -8.20 12.66
N TYR A 317 3.34 -6.89 12.50
CA TYR A 317 4.28 -6.13 11.69
C TYR A 317 4.64 -4.83 12.41
N THR A 318 5.89 -4.45 12.37
CA THR A 318 6.36 -3.12 12.75
C THR A 318 7.44 -2.65 11.78
N GLY A 319 7.25 -1.44 11.25
CA GLY A 319 8.20 -0.77 10.38
C GLY A 319 8.45 0.64 10.88
N LYS A 320 9.72 1.08 10.85
CA LYS A 320 10.14 2.39 11.33
C LYS A 320 11.24 2.97 10.47
N ASP A 321 11.10 4.25 10.17
CA ASP A 321 12.16 5.11 9.65
C ASP A 321 12.64 6.05 10.74
N LYS A 322 13.94 6.33 10.74
CA LYS A 322 14.54 7.33 11.60
C LYS A 322 15.62 8.10 10.85
N PHE A 323 15.37 9.38 10.68
CA PHE A 323 16.35 10.38 10.26
C PHE A 323 16.74 11.20 11.49
N TYR A 324 18.03 11.42 11.70
CA TYR A 324 18.50 12.23 12.82
C TYR A 324 19.75 13.03 12.49
N VAL A 325 19.83 14.20 13.08
CA VAL A 325 21.01 15.06 13.14
C VAL A 325 21.39 15.19 14.60
N ARG A 326 22.67 15.15 14.90
CA ARG A 326 23.25 15.47 16.22
C ARG A 326 24.40 16.40 15.99
N ASP A 327 24.32 17.58 16.55
CA ASP A 327 25.34 18.60 16.44
C ASP A 327 25.81 19.02 17.83
N LYS A 328 27.12 18.98 18.05
CA LYS A 328 27.76 19.52 19.23
C LYS A 328 28.77 20.54 18.78
N TYR A 329 28.61 21.74 19.23
CA TYR A 329 29.55 22.82 18.91
C TYR A 329 29.78 23.70 20.12
N LYS A 330 30.94 24.39 20.11
CA LYS A 330 31.34 25.32 21.14
C LYS A 330 31.69 26.64 20.51
N TYR A 331 31.36 27.71 21.20
CA TYR A 331 31.83 29.04 20.79
C TYR A 331 32.07 29.87 22.02
N GLU A 332 32.93 30.89 21.87
CA GLU A 332 33.23 31.87 22.91
C GLU A 332 32.73 33.23 22.43
N SER A 333 32.07 33.92 23.30
CA SER A 333 31.59 35.30 23.05
C SER A 333 32.13 36.20 24.12
N GLY A 334 32.72 37.32 23.72
CA GLY A 334 33.04 38.39 24.67
C GLY A 334 31.77 38.98 25.28
N ALA A 335 31.73 39.14 26.60
CA ALA A 335 30.60 39.77 27.25
C ALA A 335 30.59 41.28 26.92
N TYR A 336 29.46 41.76 26.36
CA TYR A 336 29.23 43.23 26.27
C TYR A 336 28.59 43.67 27.59
N GLY A 337 29.22 44.64 28.26
CA GLY A 337 28.64 45.29 29.43
C GLY A 337 27.42 46.14 29.07
N PRO A 338 26.60 46.59 30.05
CA PRO A 338 25.48 47.50 29.84
C PRO A 338 25.85 48.78 29.11
N ASP A 339 27.15 49.14 29.14
CA ASP A 339 27.71 50.36 28.54
C ASP A 339 28.18 50.18 27.07
N GLY A 340 27.95 48.96 26.47
CA GLY A 340 28.36 48.62 25.11
C GLY A 340 29.88 48.40 24.92
N TYR A 341 30.65 48.38 26.01
CA TYR A 341 32.09 48.05 25.99
C TYR A 341 32.30 46.55 26.18
N GLN A 342 33.29 46.03 25.45
CA GLN A 342 33.68 44.62 25.58
C GLN A 342 34.26 44.41 27.00
N ASN A 343 33.64 43.58 27.78
CA ASN A 343 34.15 43.15 29.10
C ASN A 343 35.21 42.08 28.88
N ASP A 344 36.23 42.01 29.72
CA ASP A 344 37.25 40.95 29.68
C ASP A 344 36.72 39.57 30.06
N ASP A 345 35.43 39.46 30.37
CA ASP A 345 34.76 38.21 30.67
C ASP A 345 34.48 37.44 29.36
N VAL A 346 35.19 36.34 29.16
CA VAL A 346 34.93 35.37 28.12
C VAL A 346 33.85 34.41 28.61
N VAL A 347 32.76 34.33 27.85
CA VAL A 347 31.69 33.35 28.08
C VAL A 347 31.81 32.23 27.05
N SER A 348 32.01 31.00 27.54
CA SER A 348 32.04 29.81 26.72
C SER A 348 30.66 29.15 26.69
N TYR A 349 30.16 28.84 25.49
CA TYR A 349 28.91 28.14 25.25
C TYR A 349 29.21 26.75 24.70
N SER A 350 28.56 25.73 25.26
CA SER A 350 28.62 24.34 24.79
C SER A 350 27.22 23.90 24.43
N ASN A 351 26.98 23.68 23.14
CA ASN A 351 25.69 23.31 22.59
C ASN A 351 25.64 21.83 22.22
N ASN A 352 24.48 21.23 22.45
CA ASN A 352 24.17 19.85 22.03
C ASN A 352 22.76 19.85 21.46
N ASP A 353 22.70 19.87 20.15
CA ASP A 353 21.46 19.85 19.37
C ASP A 353 21.20 18.46 18.81
N LYS A 354 19.97 17.97 18.96
CA LYS A 354 19.49 16.73 18.39
C LYS A 354 18.15 16.98 17.71
N ALA A 355 18.15 16.93 16.41
CA ALA A 355 16.94 17.03 15.62
C ALA A 355 16.66 15.74 14.84
N GLY A 356 15.41 15.51 14.52
CA GLY A 356 15.08 14.31 13.73
C GLY A 356 13.64 14.21 13.31
N LEU A 357 13.44 13.26 12.40
CA LEU A 357 12.16 12.86 11.87
C LEU A 357 12.04 11.34 12.02
N GLU A 358 10.96 10.88 12.64
CA GLU A 358 10.65 9.47 12.81
C GLU A 358 9.23 9.19 12.33
N TRP A 359 9.05 8.10 11.57
CA TRP A 359 7.71 7.63 11.21
C TRP A 359 7.66 6.11 11.11
N GLY A 360 6.45 5.56 11.19
CA GLY A 360 6.30 4.12 11.06
C GLY A 360 4.91 3.61 11.35
N ASN A 361 4.73 2.32 11.05
CA ASN A 361 3.52 1.58 11.31
C ASN A 361 3.80 0.43 12.28
N THR A 362 2.79 0.11 13.10
CA THR A 362 2.72 -1.14 13.84
C THR A 362 1.33 -1.74 13.64
N THR A 363 1.25 -2.96 13.12
CA THR A 363 -0.01 -3.67 12.93
C THR A 363 -0.01 -5.01 13.61
N GLY A 364 -1.19 -5.42 14.09
CA GLY A 364 -1.40 -6.72 14.71
C GLY A 364 -2.76 -7.30 14.33
N ALA A 365 -2.82 -8.60 14.09
CA ALA A 365 -4.07 -9.33 13.91
C ALA A 365 -4.05 -10.65 14.67
N LEU A 366 -5.12 -10.92 15.43
CA LEU A 366 -5.43 -12.22 15.99
C LEU A 366 -6.66 -12.75 15.27
N ARG A 367 -6.50 -13.82 14.51
CA ARG A 367 -7.54 -14.39 13.65
C ARG A 367 -7.86 -15.80 14.06
N TRP A 368 -9.14 -16.09 14.23
CA TRP A 368 -9.67 -17.43 14.44
C TRP A 368 -10.53 -17.85 13.27
N ASN A 369 -10.12 -18.89 12.57
CA ASN A 369 -10.86 -19.53 11.49
C ASN A 369 -11.60 -20.76 12.05
N SER A 370 -12.89 -20.88 11.74
CA SER A 370 -13.72 -21.98 12.20
C SER A 370 -14.63 -22.50 11.08
N ILE A 371 -14.64 -23.81 10.85
CA ILE A 371 -15.60 -24.48 10.01
C ILE A 371 -16.82 -24.81 10.87
N LEU A 372 -17.85 -23.95 10.84
CA LEU A 372 -19.04 -24.06 11.66
C LEU A 372 -19.91 -25.23 11.22
N SER A 373 -20.03 -25.43 9.91
CA SER A 373 -20.75 -26.56 9.31
C SER A 373 -20.12 -26.96 7.97
N LYS A 374 -20.65 -27.98 7.32
CA LYS A 374 -20.19 -28.43 6.00
C LYS A 374 -20.18 -27.36 4.90
N ASN A 375 -20.99 -26.32 5.04
CA ASN A 375 -21.19 -25.25 4.05
C ASN A 375 -21.00 -23.85 4.61
N ILE A 376 -20.61 -23.69 5.89
CA ILE A 376 -20.39 -22.40 6.54
C ILE A 376 -18.99 -22.38 7.14
N PHE A 377 -18.21 -21.42 6.69
CA PHE A 377 -16.91 -21.06 7.24
C PHE A 377 -17.02 -19.68 7.89
N ALA A 378 -16.42 -19.52 9.06
CA ALA A 378 -16.38 -18.27 9.79
C ALA A 378 -14.93 -17.84 10.04
N ASN A 379 -14.70 -16.54 10.01
CA ASN A 379 -13.43 -15.90 10.27
C ASN A 379 -13.64 -14.73 11.24
N PHE A 380 -13.12 -14.84 12.45
CA PHE A 380 -13.15 -13.78 13.45
C PHE A 380 -11.76 -13.17 13.58
N THR A 381 -11.65 -11.83 13.49
CA THR A 381 -10.35 -11.16 13.53
C THR A 381 -10.41 -9.95 14.43
N ALA A 382 -9.55 -9.90 15.45
CA ALA A 382 -9.25 -8.69 16.21
C ALA A 382 -8.01 -8.03 15.58
N THR A 383 -8.05 -6.72 15.35
CA THR A 383 -6.98 -5.97 14.67
C THR A 383 -6.53 -4.77 15.47
N LEU A 384 -5.24 -4.45 15.34
CA LEU A 384 -4.61 -3.23 15.83
C LEU A 384 -3.83 -2.61 14.67
N SER A 385 -4.01 -1.32 14.42
CA SER A 385 -3.16 -0.52 13.53
C SER A 385 -2.75 0.76 14.22
N ASN A 386 -1.48 1.12 14.16
CA ASN A 386 -0.97 2.39 14.67
C ASN A 386 0.04 2.94 13.68
N TYR A 387 -0.24 4.11 13.14
CA TYR A 387 0.69 4.90 12.37
C TYR A 387 1.00 6.18 13.13
N GLN A 388 2.26 6.57 13.14
CA GLN A 388 2.71 7.83 13.73
C GLN A 388 3.87 8.37 12.92
N PHE A 389 3.90 9.70 12.74
CA PHE A 389 5.13 10.42 12.45
C PHE A 389 5.39 11.46 13.53
N LYS A 390 6.66 11.83 13.71
CA LYS A 390 7.06 12.89 14.59
C LYS A 390 8.32 13.59 14.10
N ILE A 391 8.35 14.92 14.28
CA ILE A 391 9.52 15.78 14.14
C ILE A 391 9.89 16.23 15.54
N PHE A 392 11.16 16.22 15.86
CA PHE A 392 11.61 16.66 17.19
C PHE A 392 12.95 17.41 17.10
N GLU A 393 13.13 18.32 18.04
CA GLU A 393 14.37 19.03 18.31
C GLU A 393 14.59 19.03 19.84
N ASP A 394 15.79 18.65 20.31
CA ASP A 394 16.24 18.64 21.71
C ASP A 394 17.56 19.42 21.78
N TYR A 395 17.44 20.70 22.06
CA TYR A 395 18.53 21.63 22.17
C TYR A 395 18.91 21.83 23.63
N LYS A 396 20.23 21.76 23.93
CA LYS A 396 20.78 22.02 25.25
C LYS A 396 22.02 22.88 25.13
N GLU A 397 22.05 23.92 25.91
CA GLU A 397 23.17 24.85 26.00
C GLU A 397 23.67 24.91 27.43
N GLU A 398 24.97 24.77 27.62
CA GLU A 398 25.66 25.04 28.84
C GLU A 398 26.49 26.32 28.66
N ARG A 399 26.26 27.29 29.55
CA ARG A 399 26.98 28.58 29.57
C ARG A 399 27.95 28.55 30.75
N LYS A 400 29.22 28.84 30.45
CA LYS A 400 30.28 29.00 31.46
C LYS A 400 30.96 30.34 31.31
N SER A 401 30.98 31.14 32.35
CA SER A 401 31.63 32.45 32.46
C SER A 401 32.72 32.40 33.51
N SER A 402 33.70 33.27 33.39
CA SER A 402 34.66 33.57 34.46
C SER A 402 33.95 34.04 35.73
N ASN A 403 32.79 34.66 35.60
CA ASN A 403 31.90 34.97 36.72
C ASN A 403 30.94 33.78 36.94
N GLU A 404 31.17 32.98 38.00
CA GLU A 404 30.40 31.81 38.36
C GLU A 404 28.89 32.07 38.51
N GLN A 405 28.47 33.27 38.88
CA GLN A 405 27.07 33.69 38.99
C GLN A 405 26.35 33.73 37.64
N GLN A 406 27.11 33.78 36.55
CA GLN A 406 26.57 33.77 35.16
C GLN A 406 26.60 32.40 34.53
N ASN A 407 27.03 31.38 35.25
CA ASN A 407 26.94 29.99 34.81
C ASN A 407 25.49 29.50 34.82
N GLY A 408 25.11 28.76 33.81
CA GLY A 408 23.76 28.24 33.71
C GLY A 408 23.57 27.27 32.56
N SER A 409 22.36 26.75 32.46
CA SER A 409 21.97 25.93 31.33
C SER A 409 20.61 26.33 30.80
N SER A 410 20.47 26.27 29.49
CA SER A 410 19.21 26.44 28.80
C SER A 410 18.88 25.14 28.06
N SER A 411 17.62 24.79 28.00
CA SER A 411 17.17 23.67 27.18
C SER A 411 15.86 23.99 26.52
N TYR A 412 15.75 23.58 25.27
CA TYR A 412 14.54 23.69 24.47
C TYR A 412 14.24 22.31 23.89
N TYR A 413 13.00 21.85 24.08
CA TYR A 413 12.48 20.65 23.47
C TYR A 413 11.23 20.97 22.67
N TYR A 414 11.26 20.65 21.40
CA TYR A 414 10.14 20.75 20.48
C TYR A 414 9.80 19.39 19.92
N GLU A 415 8.54 19.01 19.93
CA GLU A 415 8.04 17.82 19.27
C GLU A 415 6.72 18.14 18.57
N TYR A 416 6.66 17.86 17.28
CA TYR A 416 5.43 17.83 16.52
C TYR A 416 5.14 16.39 16.11
N TYR A 417 3.95 15.88 16.40
CA TYR A 417 3.56 14.54 15.96
C TYR A 417 2.14 14.50 15.45
N SER A 418 1.89 13.56 14.51
CA SER A 418 0.56 13.13 14.07
C SER A 418 0.45 11.62 14.16
N ARG A 419 -0.73 11.14 14.54
CA ARG A 419 -0.97 9.72 14.80
C ARG A 419 -2.39 9.33 14.44
N ILE A 420 -2.56 8.11 13.91
CA ILE A 420 -3.82 7.39 13.82
C ILE A 420 -3.66 6.02 14.45
N ARG A 421 -4.60 5.65 15.33
CA ARG A 421 -4.65 4.35 15.99
C ARG A 421 -6.03 3.74 15.86
N ASP A 422 -6.08 2.47 15.44
CA ASP A 422 -7.30 1.72 15.22
C ASP A 422 -7.33 0.46 16.04
N TYR A 423 -8.48 0.16 16.61
CA TYR A 423 -8.82 -1.12 17.22
C TYR A 423 -10.03 -1.68 16.48
N GLY A 424 -9.87 -2.81 15.82
CA GLY A 424 -10.92 -3.38 14.99
C GLY A 424 -11.33 -4.79 15.41
N PHE A 425 -12.57 -5.11 15.15
CA PHE A 425 -13.11 -6.47 15.20
C PHE A 425 -13.87 -6.76 13.90
N LYS A 426 -13.63 -7.93 13.33
CA LYS A 426 -14.29 -8.40 12.10
C LYS A 426 -14.84 -9.79 12.33
N ALA A 427 -16.05 -10.02 11.83
CA ALA A 427 -16.67 -11.33 11.75
C ALA A 427 -17.16 -11.54 10.32
N ASP A 428 -16.51 -12.43 9.58
CA ASP A 428 -16.77 -12.74 8.18
C ASP A 428 -17.26 -14.16 8.03
N PHE A 429 -18.26 -14.36 7.20
CA PHE A 429 -18.86 -15.67 6.95
C PHE A 429 -18.88 -15.98 5.45
N ASP A 430 -18.42 -17.16 5.10
CA ASP A 430 -18.56 -17.77 3.77
C ASP A 430 -19.63 -18.85 3.85
N TYR A 431 -20.69 -18.73 3.07
CA TYR A 431 -21.79 -19.69 3.01
C TYR A 431 -21.99 -20.20 1.58
N LEU A 432 -21.81 -21.50 1.39
CA LEU A 432 -21.92 -22.19 0.11
C LEU A 432 -23.18 -23.11 0.11
N PRO A 433 -24.39 -22.54 -0.07
CA PRO A 433 -25.63 -23.33 -0.03
C PRO A 433 -25.77 -24.30 -1.21
N SER A 434 -25.20 -23.95 -2.36
CA SER A 434 -25.24 -24.73 -3.60
C SER A 434 -24.01 -24.41 -4.46
N PRO A 435 -23.71 -25.21 -5.49
CA PRO A 435 -22.62 -24.93 -6.42
C PRO A 435 -22.81 -23.63 -7.22
N ASN A 436 -24.04 -23.12 -7.29
CA ASN A 436 -24.36 -21.92 -8.06
C ASN A 436 -24.32 -20.64 -7.24
N HIS A 437 -24.27 -20.73 -5.90
CA HIS A 437 -24.30 -19.59 -5.00
C HIS A 437 -23.15 -19.62 -4.02
N TYR A 438 -22.41 -18.52 -3.92
CA TYR A 438 -21.41 -18.31 -2.90
C TYR A 438 -21.68 -16.99 -2.18
N LEU A 439 -22.42 -17.08 -1.07
CA LEU A 439 -22.75 -15.95 -0.24
C LEU A 439 -21.62 -15.62 0.74
N ARG A 440 -21.33 -14.34 0.88
CA ARG A 440 -20.45 -13.81 1.91
C ARG A 440 -21.16 -12.68 2.61
N PHE A 441 -21.07 -12.68 3.93
CA PHE A 441 -21.64 -11.60 4.73
C PHE A 441 -20.80 -11.41 5.99
N GLY A 442 -20.85 -10.22 6.56
CA GLY A 442 -20.06 -9.94 7.74
C GLY A 442 -20.32 -8.59 8.36
N LEU A 443 -19.66 -8.42 9.50
CA LEU A 443 -19.66 -7.20 10.30
C LEU A 443 -18.22 -6.84 10.62
N HIS A 444 -17.87 -5.56 10.38
CA HIS A 444 -16.61 -4.98 10.82
C HIS A 444 -16.90 -3.76 11.68
N ASN A 445 -16.23 -3.64 12.82
CA ASN A 445 -16.29 -2.45 13.67
C ASN A 445 -14.87 -1.98 13.98
N THR A 446 -14.61 -0.70 13.80
CA THR A 446 -13.31 -0.09 14.06
C THR A 446 -13.47 1.16 14.91
N LEU A 447 -12.73 1.21 16.01
CA LEU A 447 -12.57 2.41 16.85
C LEU A 447 -11.29 3.10 16.40
N HIS A 448 -11.42 4.34 15.94
CA HIS A 448 -10.32 5.20 15.51
C HIS A 448 -10.00 6.24 16.58
N SER A 449 -8.71 6.51 16.77
CA SER A 449 -8.21 7.65 17.54
C SER A 449 -7.25 8.43 16.64
N PHE A 450 -7.59 9.68 16.35
CA PHE A 450 -6.79 10.59 15.52
C PHE A 450 -6.15 11.66 16.39
N SER A 451 -4.86 11.91 16.21
CA SER A 451 -4.14 13.06 16.75
C SER A 451 -3.60 13.86 15.55
N PRO A 452 -4.41 14.73 14.92
CA PRO A 452 -4.03 15.40 13.68
C PRO A 452 -3.18 16.66 13.94
N GLY A 453 -1.94 16.45 14.39
CA GLY A 453 -0.99 17.50 14.69
C GLY A 453 -1.04 17.97 16.15
N VAL A 454 -0.08 17.52 16.93
CA VAL A 454 0.11 17.94 18.33
C VAL A 454 1.53 18.45 18.47
N THR A 455 1.67 19.68 18.97
CA THR A 455 2.94 20.30 19.28
C THR A 455 3.17 20.28 20.78
N VAL A 456 4.32 19.78 21.21
CA VAL A 456 4.80 19.85 22.59
C VAL A 456 6.05 20.74 22.60
N ALA A 457 6.00 21.85 23.29
CA ALA A 457 7.13 22.75 23.50
C ALA A 457 7.46 22.82 24.99
N ARG A 458 8.73 22.56 25.33
CA ARG A 458 9.27 22.71 26.68
C ARG A 458 10.46 23.62 26.61
N ASP A 459 10.35 24.69 27.32
CA ASP A 459 11.39 25.72 27.38
C ASP A 459 11.87 25.90 28.83
N ASN A 460 13.17 25.88 29.01
CA ASN A 460 13.82 26.13 30.28
C ASN A 460 15.05 27.02 30.03
N MET A 461 14.80 28.29 29.84
CA MET A 461 15.84 29.29 29.61
C MET A 461 16.50 29.69 30.92
N PHE A 462 17.80 29.93 30.87
CA PHE A 462 18.58 30.42 32.02
C PHE A 462 17.96 31.68 32.61
N GLY A 463 17.61 31.60 33.93
CA GLY A 463 16.99 32.76 34.61
C GLY A 463 15.49 32.92 34.47
N GLU A 464 14.83 32.02 33.70
CA GLU A 464 13.38 32.05 33.51
C GLU A 464 12.72 30.84 34.15
N GLN A 465 11.40 30.90 34.36
CA GLN A 465 10.64 29.73 34.80
C GLN A 465 10.44 28.77 33.63
N ALA A 466 10.71 27.51 33.85
CA ALA A 466 10.44 26.47 32.86
C ALA A 466 8.97 26.51 32.41
N GLN A 467 8.75 26.51 31.11
CA GLN A 467 7.44 26.52 30.48
C GLN A 467 7.21 25.21 29.71
N ASP A 468 6.12 24.51 30.02
CA ASP A 468 5.65 23.37 29.26
C ASP A 468 4.33 23.74 28.59
N THR A 469 4.28 23.67 27.28
CA THR A 469 3.09 24.02 26.49
C THR A 469 2.76 22.91 25.50
N ILE A 470 1.49 22.56 25.42
CA ILE A 470 0.98 21.59 24.46
C ILE A 470 -0.09 22.30 23.61
N PHE A 471 0.16 22.36 22.32
CA PHE A 471 -0.77 22.93 21.33
C PHE A 471 -1.35 21.81 20.47
N GLY A 472 -2.47 22.08 19.82
CA GLY A 472 -3.08 21.21 18.83
C GLY A 472 -4.37 20.54 19.31
N ASN A 473 -4.96 19.80 18.41
CA ASN A 473 -6.25 19.17 18.65
C ASN A 473 -6.12 17.98 19.60
N LYS A 474 -7.05 17.93 20.57
CA LYS A 474 -7.26 16.73 21.38
C LYS A 474 -7.54 15.54 20.47
N ASP A 475 -7.23 14.35 20.94
CA ASP A 475 -7.54 13.12 20.22
C ASP A 475 -9.02 13.08 19.80
N ILE A 476 -9.25 12.90 18.50
CA ILE A 476 -10.60 12.76 17.92
C ILE A 476 -10.91 11.28 17.86
N LEU A 477 -11.93 10.88 18.64
CA LEU A 477 -12.42 9.50 18.64
C LEU A 477 -13.56 9.34 17.63
N ALA A 478 -13.48 8.26 16.83
CA ALA A 478 -14.54 7.89 15.91
C ALA A 478 -14.80 6.39 15.92
N ASN A 479 -16.02 5.99 15.61
CA ASN A 479 -16.41 4.59 15.45
C ASN A 479 -16.94 4.36 14.04
N GLU A 480 -16.39 3.38 13.33
CA GLU A 480 -16.82 2.96 12.01
C GLU A 480 -17.39 1.55 12.08
N LEU A 481 -18.69 1.41 11.83
CA LEU A 481 -19.39 0.14 11.72
C LEU A 481 -19.72 -0.13 10.27
N MET A 482 -19.34 -1.29 9.76
CA MET A 482 -19.61 -1.76 8.41
C MET A 482 -20.36 -3.10 8.46
N LEU A 483 -21.38 -3.24 7.63
CA LEU A 483 -22.11 -4.48 7.38
C LEU A 483 -22.10 -4.75 5.90
N TYR A 484 -21.91 -6.00 5.50
CA TYR A 484 -21.97 -6.34 4.09
C TYR A 484 -22.62 -7.69 3.84
N VAL A 485 -23.18 -7.81 2.64
CA VAL A 485 -23.65 -9.08 2.06
C VAL A 485 -23.33 -9.07 0.57
N GLU A 486 -22.81 -10.16 0.06
CA GLU A 486 -22.56 -10.36 -1.37
C GLU A 486 -22.83 -11.81 -1.77
N ASP A 487 -23.36 -12.01 -2.98
CA ASP A 487 -23.55 -13.31 -3.59
C ASP A 487 -22.84 -13.36 -4.94
N ASP A 488 -22.06 -14.40 -5.15
CA ASP A 488 -21.37 -14.70 -6.40
C ASP A 488 -22.06 -15.90 -7.03
N PHE A 489 -22.98 -15.66 -7.97
CA PHE A 489 -23.87 -16.68 -8.50
C PHE A 489 -23.82 -16.83 -10.02
N HIS A 490 -24.17 -18.04 -10.48
CA HIS A 490 -24.21 -18.39 -11.89
C HIS A 490 -25.65 -18.34 -12.43
N ILE A 491 -25.80 -17.77 -13.64
CA ILE A 491 -27.05 -17.81 -14.43
C ILE A 491 -26.74 -18.59 -15.71
N GLY A 492 -27.06 -19.89 -15.70
CA GLY A 492 -26.58 -20.79 -16.74
C GLY A 492 -25.04 -20.95 -16.73
N ASP A 493 -24.49 -21.43 -17.84
CA ASP A 493 -23.06 -21.74 -17.92
C ASP A 493 -22.19 -20.52 -18.32
N ARG A 494 -22.80 -19.51 -18.94
CA ARG A 494 -22.06 -18.39 -19.56
C ARG A 494 -22.06 -17.13 -18.74
N LEU A 495 -23.06 -16.92 -17.88
CA LEU A 495 -23.20 -15.69 -17.11
C LEU A 495 -22.92 -15.94 -15.65
N LYS A 496 -22.07 -15.12 -15.07
CA LYS A 496 -21.78 -15.09 -13.63
C LYS A 496 -21.91 -13.67 -13.11
N VAL A 497 -22.57 -13.51 -11.97
CA VAL A 497 -22.86 -12.21 -11.37
C VAL A 497 -22.36 -12.23 -9.93
N ASN A 498 -21.69 -11.16 -9.52
CA ASN A 498 -21.47 -10.82 -8.12
C ASN A 498 -22.32 -9.60 -7.81
N ALA A 499 -23.25 -9.71 -6.91
CA ALA A 499 -24.09 -8.60 -6.45
C ALA A 499 -23.95 -8.47 -4.93
N GLY A 500 -23.74 -7.26 -4.46
CA GLY A 500 -23.51 -7.03 -3.04
C GLY A 500 -24.00 -5.66 -2.58
N LEU A 501 -24.20 -5.57 -1.29
CA LEU A 501 -24.59 -4.37 -0.57
C LEU A 501 -23.65 -4.18 0.62
N HIS A 502 -23.04 -3.00 0.69
CA HIS A 502 -22.25 -2.56 1.83
C HIS A 502 -22.98 -1.42 2.53
N TYR A 503 -23.14 -1.53 3.83
CA TYR A 503 -23.66 -0.47 4.69
C TYR A 503 -22.54 -0.03 5.63
N SER A 504 -22.37 1.28 5.78
CA SER A 504 -21.43 1.86 6.75
C SER A 504 -22.11 2.93 7.59
N ASN A 505 -21.73 2.97 8.88
CA ASN A 505 -22.06 4.02 9.82
C ASN A 505 -20.78 4.55 10.45
N PHE A 506 -20.56 5.84 10.38
CA PHE A 506 -19.42 6.51 11.01
C PHE A 506 -19.92 7.53 12.01
N HIS A 507 -19.53 7.36 13.28
CA HIS A 507 -19.84 8.23 14.38
C HIS A 507 -18.61 8.97 14.86
N VAL A 508 -18.66 10.30 14.86
CA VAL A 508 -17.56 11.18 15.26
C VAL A 508 -18.14 12.46 15.90
N GLN A 509 -17.66 12.84 17.07
CA GLN A 509 -18.04 14.10 17.72
C GLN A 509 -19.57 14.36 17.76
N GLY A 510 -20.35 13.31 18.04
CA GLY A 510 -21.82 13.38 18.08
C GLY A 510 -22.51 13.45 16.71
N THR A 511 -21.78 13.35 15.62
CA THR A 511 -22.32 13.32 14.25
C THR A 511 -22.33 11.90 13.71
N HIS A 512 -23.41 11.48 13.06
CA HIS A 512 -23.55 10.19 12.40
C HIS A 512 -23.63 10.33 10.90
N TYR A 513 -22.82 9.57 10.18
CA TYR A 513 -22.86 9.44 8.74
C TYR A 513 -23.21 8.01 8.36
N HIS A 514 -24.22 7.88 7.49
CA HIS A 514 -24.68 6.60 6.97
C HIS A 514 -24.44 6.50 5.46
N SER A 515 -24.07 5.34 5.00
CA SER A 515 -23.94 5.05 3.57
C SER A 515 -24.51 3.69 3.22
N LEU A 516 -25.22 3.63 2.10
CA LEU A 516 -25.63 2.39 1.46
C LEU A 516 -24.94 2.35 0.09
N GLU A 517 -24.13 1.32 -0.12
CA GLU A 517 -23.20 1.23 -1.22
C GLU A 517 -23.44 -0.05 -2.03
N PRO A 518 -24.34 0.01 -3.04
CA PRO A 518 -24.58 -1.11 -3.94
C PRO A 518 -23.36 -1.34 -4.84
N ARG A 519 -23.05 -2.60 -5.07
CA ARG A 519 -21.95 -3.06 -5.92
C ARG A 519 -22.39 -4.23 -6.75
N ALA A 520 -22.01 -4.24 -8.02
CA ALA A 520 -22.33 -5.33 -8.93
C ALA A 520 -21.18 -5.54 -9.92
N SER A 521 -20.88 -6.79 -10.18
CA SER A 521 -19.95 -7.19 -11.24
C SER A 521 -20.55 -8.34 -12.03
N LEU A 522 -20.43 -8.30 -13.35
CA LEU A 522 -20.97 -9.27 -14.27
C LEU A 522 -19.87 -9.77 -15.18
N ARG A 523 -19.80 -11.07 -15.39
CA ARG A 523 -18.97 -11.71 -16.39
C ARG A 523 -19.84 -12.52 -17.34
N TRP A 524 -19.71 -12.24 -18.64
CA TRP A 524 -20.37 -12.97 -19.73
C TRP A 524 -19.33 -13.66 -20.60
N MET A 525 -19.34 -14.99 -20.64
CA MET A 525 -18.52 -15.76 -21.56
C MET A 525 -19.09 -15.68 -22.96
N LEU A 526 -18.41 -14.99 -23.86
CA LEU A 526 -18.75 -14.91 -25.30
C LEU A 526 -18.29 -16.16 -26.03
N SER A 527 -17.13 -16.70 -25.61
CA SER A 527 -16.60 -18.00 -26.01
C SER A 527 -15.80 -18.60 -24.85
N ASP A 528 -15.22 -19.79 -25.01
CA ASP A 528 -14.37 -20.42 -23.99
C ASP A 528 -13.07 -19.63 -23.70
N GLN A 529 -12.70 -18.73 -24.61
CA GLN A 529 -11.47 -17.93 -24.53
C GLN A 529 -11.72 -16.44 -24.38
N LEU A 530 -12.97 -15.95 -24.53
CA LEU A 530 -13.33 -14.55 -24.54
C LEU A 530 -14.46 -14.28 -23.56
N ALA A 531 -14.26 -13.32 -22.66
CA ALA A 531 -15.28 -12.83 -21.72
C ALA A 531 -15.43 -11.33 -21.79
N ALA A 532 -16.69 -10.86 -21.71
CA ALA A 532 -17.02 -9.47 -21.42
C ALA A 532 -17.31 -9.31 -19.93
N LYS A 533 -16.87 -8.22 -19.34
CA LYS A 533 -17.07 -7.90 -17.92
C LYS A 533 -17.62 -6.50 -17.78
N LEU A 534 -18.50 -6.30 -16.81
CA LEU A 534 -19.07 -5.00 -16.45
C LEU A 534 -19.07 -4.88 -14.94
N SER A 535 -18.75 -3.72 -14.40
CA SER A 535 -18.85 -3.47 -12.98
C SER A 535 -19.39 -2.09 -12.66
N TYR A 536 -20.09 -2.01 -11.53
CA TYR A 536 -20.59 -0.81 -10.90
C TYR A 536 -20.26 -0.84 -9.42
N ALA A 537 -19.74 0.27 -8.87
CA ALA A 537 -19.50 0.41 -7.45
C ALA A 537 -19.76 1.84 -6.98
N LYS A 538 -20.50 1.97 -5.88
CA LYS A 538 -20.63 3.18 -5.10
C LYS A 538 -19.85 3.01 -3.81
N MET A 539 -19.06 4.01 -3.41
CA MET A 539 -18.15 3.92 -2.28
C MET A 539 -18.13 5.22 -1.48
N GLN A 540 -17.89 5.12 -0.17
CA GLN A 540 -17.73 6.25 0.75
C GLN A 540 -16.49 6.07 1.61
N GLN A 541 -15.83 7.20 1.94
CA GLN A 541 -14.61 7.24 2.73
C GLN A 541 -14.74 8.28 3.82
N TYR A 542 -14.32 7.91 5.04
CA TYR A 542 -14.42 8.74 6.24
C TYR A 542 -13.08 9.29 6.74
N LEU A 543 -11.99 8.75 6.25
CA LEU A 543 -10.63 9.12 6.60
C LEU A 543 -9.99 9.82 5.41
N HIS A 544 -9.36 10.96 5.63
CA HIS A 544 -8.76 11.80 4.59
C HIS A 544 -7.27 11.96 4.86
N LEU A 545 -6.47 12.15 3.83
CA LEU A 545 -5.07 12.52 3.92
C LEU A 545 -4.90 13.92 3.34
N LEU A 546 -4.41 14.83 4.14
CA LEU A 546 -3.99 16.15 3.69
C LEU A 546 -2.52 16.07 3.28
N ALA A 547 -2.27 16.11 1.98
CA ALA A 547 -0.95 15.98 1.39
C ALA A 547 -0.44 17.32 0.85
N ASN A 548 0.69 17.79 1.37
CA ASN A 548 1.31 19.04 0.94
C ASN A 548 2.05 18.92 -0.38
N SER A 549 2.58 17.74 -0.69
CA SER A 549 3.44 17.54 -1.85
C SER A 549 3.02 16.33 -2.68
N SER A 550 3.53 16.25 -3.90
CA SER A 550 3.40 15.08 -4.77
C SER A 550 4.29 13.89 -4.34
N MET A 551 5.14 14.07 -3.35
CA MET A 551 6.14 13.07 -2.96
C MET A 551 5.63 12.04 -1.94
N GLY A 552 4.44 12.25 -1.32
CA GLY A 552 3.94 11.37 -0.25
C GLY A 552 4.85 11.40 0.97
N LEU A 553 5.12 12.59 1.47
CA LEU A 553 5.97 12.79 2.65
C LEU A 553 5.29 12.17 3.90
N PRO A 554 6.07 11.71 4.87
CA PRO A 554 5.52 11.21 6.13
C PRO A 554 4.78 12.30 6.94
N THR A 555 4.98 13.57 6.59
CA THR A 555 4.32 14.73 7.18
C THR A 555 2.87 14.94 6.74
N ASP A 556 2.38 14.16 5.79
CA ASP A 556 0.96 14.18 5.38
C ASP A 556 0.06 13.76 6.56
N LEU A 557 -1.06 14.48 6.75
CA LEU A 557 -1.92 14.33 7.91
C LEU A 557 -3.15 13.47 7.65
N TRP A 558 -3.34 12.45 8.47
CA TRP A 558 -4.59 11.69 8.50
C TRP A 558 -5.62 12.36 9.41
N VAL A 559 -6.75 12.75 8.84
CA VAL A 559 -7.85 13.41 9.52
C VAL A 559 -9.18 12.69 9.27
N PRO A 560 -10.11 12.68 10.24
CA PRO A 560 -11.43 12.08 10.03
C PRO A 560 -12.38 13.04 9.31
N ALA A 561 -13.45 12.50 8.75
CA ALA A 561 -14.65 13.29 8.49
C ALA A 561 -15.18 13.87 9.81
N THR A 562 -15.68 15.13 9.78
CA THR A 562 -16.22 15.85 10.93
C THR A 562 -17.58 16.45 10.58
N LYS A 563 -18.17 17.23 11.48
CA LYS A 563 -19.41 17.96 11.17
C LYS A 563 -19.23 18.94 10.00
N ARG A 564 -18.04 19.57 9.86
CA ARG A 564 -17.71 20.53 8.79
C ARG A 564 -17.26 19.81 7.52
N ILE A 565 -16.34 18.87 7.64
CA ILE A 565 -15.75 18.12 6.54
C ILE A 565 -16.47 16.79 6.37
N LYS A 566 -17.37 16.73 5.40
CA LYS A 566 -18.22 15.54 5.16
C LYS A 566 -17.45 14.43 4.45
N PRO A 567 -17.87 13.14 4.62
CA PRO A 567 -17.23 12.01 3.95
C PRO A 567 -17.17 12.16 2.43
N GLN A 568 -16.04 11.78 1.85
CA GLN A 568 -15.85 11.69 0.39
C GLN A 568 -16.66 10.54 -0.18
N LYS A 569 -17.07 10.68 -1.45
CA LYS A 569 -17.84 9.66 -2.17
C LYS A 569 -17.28 9.43 -3.56
N SER A 570 -17.39 8.21 -4.06
CA SER A 570 -17.16 7.91 -5.46
C SER A 570 -18.20 6.98 -6.04
N THR A 571 -18.41 7.12 -7.35
CA THR A 571 -19.18 6.18 -8.18
C THR A 571 -18.32 5.81 -9.36
N GLN A 572 -18.12 4.51 -9.58
CA GLN A 572 -17.30 4.00 -10.68
C GLN A 572 -18.09 2.98 -11.50
N VAL A 573 -17.97 3.11 -12.82
CA VAL A 573 -18.41 2.11 -13.80
C VAL A 573 -17.18 1.68 -14.60
N ALA A 574 -17.07 0.39 -14.88
CA ALA A 574 -16.01 -0.11 -15.74
C ALA A 574 -16.53 -1.24 -16.64
N LEU A 575 -16.04 -1.25 -17.87
CA LEU A 575 -16.32 -2.25 -18.90
C LEU A 575 -15.01 -2.87 -19.35
N GLY A 576 -14.97 -4.19 -19.56
CA GLY A 576 -13.76 -4.89 -19.95
C GLY A 576 -13.99 -6.08 -20.86
N LEU A 577 -12.97 -6.38 -21.66
CA LEU A 577 -12.85 -7.60 -22.45
C LEU A 577 -11.61 -8.35 -21.99
N SER A 578 -11.73 -9.63 -21.71
CA SER A 578 -10.62 -10.53 -21.37
C SER A 578 -10.53 -11.65 -22.39
N TYR A 579 -9.36 -11.81 -23.01
CA TYR A 579 -9.10 -12.83 -24.00
C TYR A 579 -7.91 -13.70 -23.59
N THR A 580 -8.12 -15.00 -23.51
CA THR A 580 -7.12 -15.99 -23.08
C THR A 580 -7.06 -17.13 -24.10
N PRO A 581 -6.26 -16.98 -25.18
CA PRO A 581 -6.20 -17.99 -26.24
C PRO A 581 -5.64 -19.34 -25.78
N ASN A 582 -4.82 -19.33 -24.71
CA ASN A 582 -4.23 -20.52 -24.12
C ASN A 582 -3.75 -20.24 -22.68
N ASN A 583 -3.25 -21.25 -21.98
CA ASN A 583 -2.78 -21.13 -20.59
C ASN A 583 -1.51 -20.29 -20.39
N SER A 584 -0.95 -19.70 -21.46
CA SER A 584 0.28 -18.90 -21.39
C SER A 584 0.04 -17.43 -21.69
N LEU A 585 -0.98 -17.08 -22.48
CA LEU A 585 -1.23 -15.72 -22.94
C LEU A 585 -2.54 -15.19 -22.39
N GLU A 586 -2.53 -13.95 -21.96
CA GLU A 586 -3.69 -13.21 -21.47
C GLU A 586 -3.67 -11.80 -22.04
N PHE A 587 -4.82 -11.34 -22.52
CA PHE A 587 -5.04 -9.98 -22.96
C PHE A 587 -6.27 -9.42 -22.25
N SER A 588 -6.19 -8.19 -21.77
CA SER A 588 -7.34 -7.46 -21.25
C SER A 588 -7.38 -6.04 -21.80
N LEU A 589 -8.57 -5.59 -22.12
CA LEU A 589 -8.87 -4.21 -22.48
C LEU A 589 -9.97 -3.74 -21.54
N GLU A 590 -9.74 -2.68 -20.79
CA GLU A 590 -10.71 -2.11 -19.88
C GLU A 590 -10.91 -0.63 -20.15
N SER A 591 -12.13 -0.14 -19.93
CA SER A 591 -12.45 1.28 -19.87
C SER A 591 -13.17 1.57 -18.57
N TYR A 592 -12.97 2.77 -18.02
CA TYR A 592 -13.62 3.18 -16.77
C TYR A 592 -14.01 4.64 -16.80
N TYR A 593 -15.04 4.95 -16.00
CA TYR A 593 -15.44 6.31 -15.63
C TYR A 593 -15.68 6.34 -14.12
N LYS A 594 -15.08 7.31 -13.43
CA LYS A 594 -15.19 7.53 -11.98
C LYS A 594 -15.50 8.98 -11.68
N LYS A 595 -16.60 9.23 -10.98
CA LYS A 595 -16.93 10.53 -10.41
C LYS A 595 -16.70 10.52 -8.90
N MET A 596 -16.05 11.56 -8.40
CA MET A 596 -15.73 11.74 -6.99
C MET A 596 -16.32 13.07 -6.51
N THR A 597 -16.89 13.09 -5.30
CA THR A 597 -17.47 14.29 -4.70
C THR A 597 -17.02 14.46 -3.26
N ARG A 598 -17.01 15.70 -2.79
CA ARG A 598 -16.56 16.08 -1.44
C ARG A 598 -15.09 15.72 -1.20
N LEU A 599 -14.28 15.81 -2.24
CA LEU A 599 -12.83 15.75 -2.11
C LEU A 599 -12.36 16.95 -1.29
N ILE A 600 -11.25 16.78 -0.57
CA ILE A 600 -10.60 17.87 0.16
C ILE A 600 -9.19 18.10 -0.36
N ASP A 601 -8.77 19.34 -0.34
CA ASP A 601 -7.40 19.79 -0.61
C ASP A 601 -7.14 21.03 0.28
N TYR A 602 -5.88 21.42 0.47
CA TYR A 602 -5.56 22.69 1.10
C TYR A 602 -6.12 23.85 0.29
N ALA A 603 -6.70 24.84 0.97
CA ALA A 603 -7.10 26.10 0.35
C ALA A 603 -5.87 26.80 -0.26
N GLU A 604 -6.11 27.70 -1.22
CA GLU A 604 -5.02 28.44 -1.85
C GLU A 604 -4.22 29.22 -0.80
N GLY A 605 -2.88 29.11 -0.84
CA GLY A 605 -1.98 29.76 0.13
C GLY A 605 -1.84 29.04 1.48
N SER A 606 -2.65 28.04 1.76
CA SER A 606 -2.57 27.27 3.03
C SER A 606 -1.62 26.09 2.91
N SER A 607 -0.93 25.78 4.00
CA SER A 607 0.01 24.67 4.07
C SER A 607 0.03 24.00 5.45
N PHE A 608 0.66 22.83 5.51
CA PHE A 608 0.92 22.10 6.75
C PHE A 608 1.66 22.96 7.83
N PHE A 609 2.56 23.85 7.42
CA PHE A 609 3.37 24.67 8.34
C PHE A 609 2.55 25.72 9.10
N GLU A 610 1.29 25.93 8.74
CA GLU A 610 0.38 26.87 9.42
C GLU A 610 -0.48 26.21 10.52
N LEU A 611 -0.36 24.88 10.72
CA LEU A 611 -1.14 24.14 11.71
C LEU A 611 -0.92 24.58 13.15
N ASP A 612 0.20 25.22 13.46
CA ASP A 612 0.47 25.80 14.78
C ASP A 612 -0.47 26.96 15.14
N ARG A 613 -1.21 27.50 14.16
CA ARG A 613 -2.05 28.69 14.32
C ARG A 613 -3.56 28.43 14.31
N GLY A 614 -4.01 27.22 14.01
CA GLY A 614 -5.45 26.99 13.89
C GLY A 614 -5.91 25.53 13.80
N ASN A 615 -7.19 25.36 13.58
CA ASN A 615 -7.79 24.07 13.32
C ASN A 615 -7.56 23.68 11.85
N TRP A 616 -7.11 22.46 11.57
CA TRP A 616 -6.90 21.97 10.21
C TRP A 616 -8.12 22.12 9.29
N GLU A 617 -9.34 22.12 9.86
CA GLU A 617 -10.58 22.32 9.11
C GLU A 617 -10.70 23.72 8.46
N ASP A 618 -9.96 24.69 8.96
CA ASP A 618 -9.93 26.06 8.43
C ASP A 618 -8.96 26.21 7.25
N LEU A 619 -8.07 25.23 7.06
CA LEU A 619 -7.04 25.24 6.02
C LEU A 619 -7.46 24.48 4.75
N VAL A 620 -8.65 23.88 4.74
CA VAL A 620 -9.08 22.98 3.65
C VAL A 620 -10.34 23.45 2.96
N THR A 621 -10.42 23.17 1.68
CA THR A 621 -11.59 23.40 0.83
C THR A 621 -12.15 22.10 0.28
N VAL A 622 -13.41 22.11 -0.16
CA VAL A 622 -14.14 20.93 -0.63
C VAL A 622 -14.46 21.05 -2.11
N GLY A 623 -14.20 19.99 -2.87
CA GLY A 623 -14.40 19.97 -4.31
C GLY A 623 -14.88 18.64 -4.87
N GLU A 624 -14.84 18.53 -6.19
CA GLU A 624 -15.20 17.36 -6.96
C GLU A 624 -14.05 16.92 -7.86
N GLY A 625 -14.15 15.69 -8.37
CA GLY A 625 -13.20 15.18 -9.34
C GLY A 625 -13.83 14.14 -10.26
N GLU A 626 -13.23 14.00 -11.43
CA GLU A 626 -13.56 12.95 -12.36
C GLU A 626 -12.30 12.30 -12.92
N SER A 627 -12.41 11.03 -13.25
CA SER A 627 -11.33 10.30 -13.91
C SER A 627 -11.91 9.26 -14.86
N TYR A 628 -11.34 9.16 -16.05
CA TYR A 628 -11.75 8.19 -17.07
C TYR A 628 -10.56 7.78 -17.93
N GLY A 629 -10.65 6.59 -18.52
CA GLY A 629 -9.55 6.11 -19.35
C GLY A 629 -9.74 4.72 -19.91
N PHE A 630 -8.70 4.30 -20.65
CA PHE A 630 -8.55 2.97 -21.22
C PHE A 630 -7.27 2.32 -20.72
N GLU A 631 -7.35 1.04 -20.43
CA GLU A 631 -6.26 0.22 -19.92
C GLU A 631 -6.10 -1.03 -20.79
N LEU A 632 -4.89 -1.29 -21.27
CA LEU A 632 -4.54 -2.48 -22.05
C LEU A 632 -3.47 -3.26 -21.29
N LEU A 633 -3.67 -4.55 -21.10
CA LEU A 633 -2.68 -5.48 -20.59
C LEU A 633 -2.52 -6.65 -21.57
N ALA A 634 -1.29 -6.92 -21.96
CA ALA A 634 -0.90 -8.13 -22.66
C ALA A 634 0.16 -8.86 -21.83
N GLN A 635 -0.13 -10.07 -21.35
CA GLN A 635 0.73 -10.81 -20.44
C GLN A 635 1.06 -12.21 -20.95
N LYS A 636 2.33 -12.58 -20.84
CA LYS A 636 2.83 -13.93 -21.11
C LYS A 636 3.35 -14.56 -19.84
N HIS A 637 2.68 -15.64 -19.40
CA HIS A 637 2.94 -16.28 -18.11
C HIS A 637 4.02 -17.35 -18.12
N LYS A 638 4.22 -18.04 -19.26
CA LYS A 638 5.06 -19.24 -19.38
C LYS A 638 6.04 -19.18 -20.55
N GLY A 639 7.10 -20.01 -20.45
CA GLY A 639 8.14 -20.15 -21.47
C GLY A 639 9.41 -19.38 -21.12
N ARG A 640 10.43 -19.49 -21.98
CA ARG A 640 11.72 -18.81 -21.79
C ARG A 640 11.60 -17.28 -21.69
N LEU A 641 10.67 -16.71 -22.45
CA LEU A 641 10.29 -15.30 -22.34
C LEU A 641 8.95 -15.19 -21.63
N SER A 642 8.91 -14.47 -20.52
CA SER A 642 7.70 -14.12 -19.76
C SER A 642 7.72 -12.63 -19.44
N GLY A 643 6.53 -12.05 -19.13
CA GLY A 643 6.41 -10.63 -18.81
C GLY A 643 5.08 -10.05 -19.29
N TRP A 644 5.03 -8.73 -19.37
CA TRP A 644 3.81 -8.03 -19.79
C TRP A 644 4.10 -6.69 -20.45
N VAL A 645 3.12 -6.23 -21.19
CA VAL A 645 3.00 -4.87 -21.70
C VAL A 645 1.73 -4.28 -21.12
N GLY A 646 1.85 -3.20 -20.37
CA GLY A 646 0.75 -2.44 -19.80
C GLY A 646 0.70 -1.05 -20.39
N TYR A 647 -0.48 -0.62 -20.87
CA TYR A 647 -0.68 0.73 -21.37
C TYR A 647 -1.94 1.34 -20.77
N THR A 648 -1.85 2.60 -20.36
CA THR A 648 -2.96 3.41 -19.85
C THR A 648 -3.03 4.72 -20.60
N LEU A 649 -4.24 5.04 -21.05
CA LEU A 649 -4.61 6.36 -21.55
C LEU A 649 -5.68 6.92 -20.61
N SER A 650 -5.38 8.00 -19.86
CA SER A 650 -6.30 8.49 -18.83
C SER A 650 -6.34 10.01 -18.70
N TRP A 651 -7.44 10.49 -18.15
CA TRP A 651 -7.71 11.89 -17.80
C TRP A 651 -8.19 11.94 -16.36
N THR A 652 -7.63 12.87 -15.59
CA THR A 652 -8.03 13.10 -14.20
C THR A 652 -8.10 14.58 -13.93
N ASN A 653 -9.29 15.07 -13.59
CA ASN A 653 -9.58 16.47 -13.35
C ASN A 653 -10.11 16.72 -11.96
N ARG A 654 -9.91 17.92 -11.44
CA ARG A 654 -10.42 18.41 -10.15
C ARG A 654 -11.08 19.77 -10.34
N THR A 655 -12.10 20.04 -9.51
CA THR A 655 -12.80 21.34 -9.45
C THR A 655 -13.07 21.66 -7.98
N PHE A 656 -12.54 22.77 -7.51
CA PHE A 656 -12.74 23.28 -6.15
C PHE A 656 -13.13 24.75 -6.25
N ALA A 657 -14.13 25.17 -5.49
CA ALA A 657 -14.64 26.55 -5.58
C ALA A 657 -13.59 27.60 -5.19
N GLU A 658 -12.70 27.28 -4.27
CA GLU A 658 -11.67 28.18 -3.71
C GLU A 658 -10.28 27.92 -4.26
N ILE A 659 -10.14 27.02 -5.24
CA ILE A 659 -8.88 26.75 -5.94
C ILE A 659 -9.09 27.02 -7.42
N ASN A 660 -8.09 27.65 -8.06
CA ASN A 660 -8.10 27.92 -9.50
C ASN A 660 -9.36 28.69 -9.93
N PHE A 661 -9.81 29.63 -9.10
CA PHE A 661 -11.02 30.46 -9.33
C PHE A 661 -12.31 29.65 -9.60
N GLY A 662 -12.40 28.43 -9.12
CA GLY A 662 -13.51 27.53 -9.38
C GLY A 662 -13.48 26.80 -10.73
N GLU A 663 -12.47 27.03 -11.55
CA GLU A 663 -12.29 26.36 -12.83
C GLU A 663 -11.71 24.95 -12.66
N THR A 664 -12.06 24.06 -13.58
CA THR A 664 -11.54 22.69 -13.64
C THR A 664 -10.06 22.70 -14.09
N TYR A 665 -9.22 21.94 -13.37
CA TYR A 665 -7.80 21.80 -13.67
C TYR A 665 -7.35 20.34 -13.64
N PRO A 666 -6.26 19.96 -14.35
CA PRO A 666 -5.68 18.62 -14.27
C PRO A 666 -5.19 18.30 -12.86
N TYR A 667 -5.51 17.11 -12.36
CA TYR A 667 -4.97 16.68 -11.06
C TYR A 667 -3.46 16.47 -11.14
N ARG A 668 -2.74 16.77 -10.05
CA ARG A 668 -1.26 16.68 -9.98
C ARG A 668 -0.69 15.30 -10.38
N PHE A 669 -1.50 14.25 -10.33
CA PHE A 669 -1.12 12.90 -10.73
C PHE A 669 -1.77 12.49 -12.07
N ASP A 670 -2.20 13.46 -12.90
CA ASP A 670 -2.71 13.18 -14.25
C ASP A 670 -1.55 12.88 -15.19
N ALA A 671 -1.39 11.62 -15.58
CA ALA A 671 -0.50 11.21 -16.63
C ALA A 671 -1.33 10.71 -17.82
N ARG A 672 -1.20 11.39 -18.97
CA ARG A 672 -2.01 11.11 -20.14
C ARG A 672 -1.72 9.73 -20.72
N HIS A 673 -0.46 9.41 -20.91
CA HIS A 673 0.03 8.14 -21.42
C HIS A 673 0.96 7.53 -20.37
N ASP A 674 0.74 6.26 -20.06
CA ASP A 674 1.62 5.45 -19.21
C ASP A 674 1.81 4.09 -19.86
N LEU A 675 3.03 3.75 -20.24
CA LEU A 675 3.40 2.50 -20.91
C LEU A 675 4.53 1.82 -20.14
N SER A 676 4.31 0.57 -19.79
CA SER A 676 5.29 -0.28 -19.13
C SER A 676 5.50 -1.58 -19.91
N ILE A 677 6.75 -1.91 -20.17
CA ILE A 677 7.15 -3.17 -20.78
C ILE A 677 8.07 -3.88 -19.80
N VAL A 678 7.63 -5.00 -19.29
CA VAL A 678 8.40 -5.84 -18.36
C VAL A 678 8.67 -7.19 -19.02
N SER A 679 9.91 -7.59 -19.06
CA SER A 679 10.31 -8.87 -19.63
C SER A 679 11.34 -9.57 -18.77
N THR A 680 11.23 -10.89 -18.68
CA THR A 680 12.23 -11.78 -18.10
C THR A 680 12.54 -12.86 -19.13
N PHE A 681 13.78 -13.01 -19.48
CA PHE A 681 14.25 -14.03 -20.42
C PHE A 681 15.20 -15.00 -19.74
N LYS A 682 14.80 -16.26 -19.69
CA LYS A 682 15.61 -17.36 -19.15
C LYS A 682 16.64 -17.80 -20.19
N ILE A 683 17.88 -17.35 -20.03
CA ILE A 683 19.00 -17.71 -20.94
C ILE A 683 19.36 -19.18 -20.74
N SER A 684 19.45 -19.63 -19.49
CA SER A 684 19.69 -21.00 -19.08
C SER A 684 19.04 -21.27 -17.72
N GLU A 685 19.14 -22.49 -17.20
CA GLU A 685 18.69 -22.82 -15.85
C GLU A 685 19.46 -22.07 -14.74
N ARG A 686 20.62 -21.51 -15.08
CA ARG A 686 21.51 -20.79 -14.14
C ARG A 686 21.50 -19.30 -14.34
N THR A 687 20.88 -18.81 -15.41
CA THR A 687 20.95 -17.38 -15.75
C THR A 687 19.66 -16.90 -16.37
N ASP A 688 19.13 -15.84 -15.82
CA ASP A 688 18.06 -15.07 -16.43
C ASP A 688 18.43 -13.58 -16.53
N VAL A 689 17.78 -12.88 -17.44
CA VAL A 689 17.88 -11.45 -17.64
C VAL A 689 16.50 -10.83 -17.53
N GLY A 690 16.38 -9.80 -16.72
CA GLY A 690 15.17 -8.96 -16.60
C GLY A 690 15.40 -7.62 -17.28
N ALA A 691 14.39 -7.10 -17.96
CA ALA A 691 14.38 -5.75 -18.49
C ALA A 691 13.02 -5.09 -18.23
N THR A 692 13.05 -3.83 -17.82
CA THR A 692 11.86 -3.02 -17.59
C THR A 692 12.03 -1.70 -18.30
N TRP A 693 11.15 -1.39 -19.23
CA TRP A 693 11.09 -0.07 -19.85
C TRP A 693 9.77 0.58 -19.52
N VAL A 694 9.84 1.85 -19.12
CA VAL A 694 8.68 2.66 -18.76
C VAL A 694 8.71 3.96 -19.53
N TYR A 695 7.52 4.42 -19.94
CA TYR A 695 7.28 5.75 -20.48
C TYR A 695 6.04 6.32 -19.84
N ARG A 696 6.12 7.58 -19.41
CA ARG A 696 4.97 8.33 -18.87
C ARG A 696 5.04 9.78 -19.33
N THR A 697 3.90 10.33 -19.76
CA THR A 697 3.74 11.76 -19.99
C THR A 697 4.01 12.54 -18.72
N GLY A 698 4.66 13.69 -18.83
CA GLY A 698 5.01 14.56 -17.72
C GLY A 698 3.81 14.92 -16.86
N MET A 699 4.01 14.89 -15.54
CA MET A 699 2.97 15.27 -14.57
C MET A 699 2.74 16.78 -14.57
N PRO A 700 1.50 17.24 -14.39
CA PRO A 700 1.21 18.65 -14.28
C PRO A 700 1.72 19.23 -12.96
N PHE A 701 2.19 20.46 -13.00
CA PHE A 701 2.55 21.25 -11.84
C PHE A 701 2.20 22.72 -12.08
N THR A 702 2.09 23.48 -10.99
CA THR A 702 1.84 24.93 -11.08
C THR A 702 3.17 25.63 -11.28
N LEU A 703 3.28 26.36 -12.38
CA LEU A 703 4.39 27.27 -12.65
C LEU A 703 3.90 28.69 -12.42
N GLU A 704 4.63 29.45 -11.61
CA GLU A 704 4.42 30.88 -11.43
C GLU A 704 4.79 31.61 -12.72
N ASP A 705 3.82 32.27 -13.32
CA ASP A 705 3.97 32.98 -14.61
C ASP A 705 4.54 34.37 -14.39
N GLU A 706 4.24 34.99 -13.26
CA GLU A 706 4.66 36.32 -12.87
C GLU A 706 4.93 36.38 -11.35
N SER A 707 5.70 37.36 -10.90
CA SER A 707 5.85 37.68 -9.49
C SER A 707 5.70 39.18 -9.26
N PHE A 708 5.17 39.54 -8.13
CA PHE A 708 5.06 40.95 -7.70
C PHE A 708 5.40 41.11 -6.22
N TYR A 709 5.93 42.23 -5.87
CA TYR A 709 6.19 42.58 -4.48
C TYR A 709 4.90 43.00 -3.81
N GLY A 710 4.41 42.14 -2.91
CA GLY A 710 3.27 42.50 -2.07
C GLY A 710 3.69 43.32 -0.88
N THR A 711 2.78 44.19 -0.39
CA THR A 711 2.94 44.82 0.93
C THR A 711 2.76 43.72 1.96
N GLY A 712 3.88 43.11 2.39
CA GLY A 712 3.90 41.96 3.28
C GLY A 712 3.35 42.25 4.66
N SER A 713 3.17 41.18 5.41
CA SER A 713 2.71 41.20 6.80
C SER A 713 3.50 42.21 7.64
N PHE A 714 2.75 43.00 8.39
CA PHE A 714 3.32 43.93 9.36
C PHE A 714 3.85 43.10 10.55
N PHE A 715 5.17 43.09 10.73
CA PHE A 715 5.79 42.55 11.95
C PHE A 715 5.94 43.66 12.96
N ARG A 716 5.38 43.48 14.13
CA ARG A 716 5.59 44.43 15.25
C ARG A 716 6.72 43.89 16.12
N THR A 717 7.86 44.51 16.05
CA THR A 717 8.96 44.28 16.99
C THR A 717 8.97 45.35 18.08
N PRO A 718 9.68 45.18 19.19
CA PRO A 718 9.84 46.22 20.21
C PRO A 718 10.34 47.55 19.63
N ASP A 719 11.09 47.51 18.53
CA ASP A 719 11.71 48.68 17.87
C ASP A 719 10.81 49.37 16.84
N GLY A 720 9.60 48.85 16.57
CA GLY A 720 8.65 49.46 15.63
C GLY A 720 7.88 48.48 14.75
N VAL A 721 7.15 49.00 13.77
CA VAL A 721 6.44 48.23 12.76
C VAL A 721 7.34 48.10 11.53
N HIS A 722 7.74 46.89 11.21
CA HIS A 722 8.50 46.61 9.99
C HIS A 722 7.56 46.05 8.93
N THR A 723 7.60 46.60 7.73
CA THR A 723 6.93 46.09 6.55
C THR A 723 7.91 45.17 5.81
N GLY A 724 7.69 43.89 5.87
CA GLY A 724 8.37 42.96 4.97
C GLY A 724 7.73 43.05 3.58
N THR A 725 8.48 43.46 2.57
CA THR A 725 8.06 43.25 1.18
C THR A 725 8.48 41.85 0.78
N GLY A 726 7.50 40.95 0.60
CA GLY A 726 7.74 39.63 0.09
C GLY A 726 7.41 39.56 -1.40
N GLU A 727 8.18 38.81 -2.16
CA GLU A 727 7.82 38.45 -3.53
C GLU A 727 6.70 37.45 -3.48
N ILE A 728 5.59 37.71 -4.18
CA ILE A 728 4.41 36.87 -4.27
C ILE A 728 4.36 36.33 -5.70
N GLY A 729 4.48 35.01 -5.85
CA GLY A 729 4.31 34.36 -7.14
C GLY A 729 2.85 34.39 -7.58
N TYR A 730 2.61 34.68 -8.84
CA TYR A 730 1.31 34.63 -9.48
C TYR A 730 1.28 33.57 -10.57
N PHE A 731 0.17 32.85 -10.67
CA PHE A 731 -0.11 31.89 -11.75
C PHE A 731 -1.56 32.05 -12.23
N GLU A 732 -1.76 32.01 -13.53
CA GLU A 732 -3.09 32.16 -14.14
C GLU A 732 -3.97 30.93 -13.86
N LYS A 733 -3.37 29.74 -13.91
CA LYS A 733 -4.09 28.46 -13.74
C LYS A 733 -3.28 27.48 -12.90
N ARG A 734 -3.96 26.74 -12.03
CA ARG A 734 -3.35 25.66 -11.28
C ARG A 734 -2.98 24.50 -12.19
N ASN A 735 -1.79 23.91 -11.98
CA ASN A 735 -1.24 22.83 -12.79
C ASN A 735 -1.20 23.17 -14.29
N ASN A 736 -0.84 24.44 -14.59
CA ASN A 736 -0.80 25.03 -15.93
C ASN A 736 0.31 24.46 -16.82
N TYR A 737 1.33 23.85 -16.25
CA TYR A 737 2.49 23.33 -16.95
C TYR A 737 2.67 21.80 -16.72
N ARG A 738 3.36 21.12 -17.66
CA ARG A 738 3.75 19.72 -17.51
C ARG A 738 5.26 19.56 -17.49
N MET A 739 5.74 18.75 -16.56
CA MET A 739 7.14 18.33 -16.56
C MET A 739 7.50 17.61 -17.86
N SER A 740 8.80 17.49 -18.12
CA SER A 740 9.29 16.66 -19.22
C SER A 740 8.80 15.22 -19.09
N ASP A 741 8.60 14.55 -20.24
CA ASP A 741 8.21 13.15 -20.25
C ASP A 741 9.24 12.27 -19.54
N TYR A 742 8.74 11.37 -18.74
CA TYR A 742 9.53 10.38 -18.01
C TYR A 742 9.70 9.10 -18.81
N HIS A 743 10.93 8.64 -18.99
CA HIS A 743 11.17 7.28 -19.49
C HIS A 743 12.48 6.70 -18.97
N ARG A 744 12.53 5.39 -18.80
CA ARG A 744 13.65 4.68 -18.19
C ARG A 744 13.71 3.24 -18.66
N LEU A 745 14.94 2.74 -18.83
CA LEU A 745 15.24 1.33 -19.02
C LEU A 745 16.03 0.81 -17.82
N ASP A 746 15.54 -0.23 -17.19
CA ASP A 746 16.27 -0.98 -16.16
C ASP A 746 16.60 -2.36 -16.69
N VAL A 747 17.84 -2.83 -16.47
CA VAL A 747 18.30 -4.15 -16.89
C VAL A 747 18.98 -4.87 -15.73
N GLY A 748 18.68 -6.15 -15.57
CA GLY A 748 19.27 -6.96 -14.50
C GLY A 748 19.58 -8.37 -14.94
N PHE A 749 20.69 -8.91 -14.49
CA PHE A 749 21.11 -10.28 -14.69
C PHE A 749 21.13 -11.02 -13.37
N ASN A 750 20.55 -12.21 -13.34
CA ASN A 750 20.55 -13.10 -12.17
C ASN A 750 21.33 -14.38 -12.50
N PHE A 751 22.27 -14.71 -11.63
CA PHE A 751 23.10 -15.91 -11.72
C PHE A 751 22.78 -16.84 -10.57
N HIS A 752 22.21 -17.99 -10.88
CA HIS A 752 21.73 -18.97 -9.91
C HIS A 752 22.72 -20.12 -9.76
N LYS A 753 22.90 -20.60 -8.54
CA LYS A 753 23.70 -21.77 -8.25
C LYS A 753 23.06 -22.63 -7.17
N GLN A 754 22.58 -23.80 -7.58
CA GLN A 754 22.10 -24.82 -6.66
C GLN A 754 23.29 -25.55 -6.04
N LYS A 755 23.33 -25.65 -4.72
CA LYS A 755 24.18 -26.55 -3.94
C LYS A 755 23.27 -27.53 -3.17
N LYS A 756 23.84 -28.58 -2.55
CA LYS A 756 23.07 -29.68 -1.93
C LYS A 756 21.86 -29.24 -1.08
N ARG A 757 21.99 -28.17 -0.29
CA ARG A 757 20.92 -27.65 0.61
C ARG A 757 20.66 -26.15 0.46
N VAL A 758 21.30 -25.51 -0.51
CA VAL A 758 21.32 -24.05 -0.58
C VAL A 758 21.19 -23.61 -2.02
N TYR A 759 20.27 -22.69 -2.28
CA TYR A 759 20.14 -22.00 -3.56
C TYR A 759 20.68 -20.58 -3.42
N ARG A 760 21.68 -20.21 -4.23
CA ARG A 760 22.30 -18.88 -4.22
C ARG A 760 21.99 -18.14 -5.49
N THR A 761 21.75 -16.85 -5.36
CA THR A 761 21.59 -15.94 -6.50
C THR A 761 22.47 -14.71 -6.32
N TRP A 762 23.24 -14.39 -7.37
CA TRP A 762 23.86 -13.10 -7.55
C TRP A 762 23.09 -12.32 -8.59
N SER A 763 22.69 -11.09 -8.26
CA SER A 763 21.98 -10.18 -9.16
C SER A 763 22.81 -8.94 -9.39
N PHE A 764 23.03 -8.60 -10.67
CA PHE A 764 23.72 -7.39 -11.13
C PHE A 764 22.79 -6.64 -12.06
N GLY A 765 22.79 -5.33 -12.01
CA GLY A 765 21.97 -4.58 -12.95
C GLY A 765 22.24 -3.09 -12.94
N LEU A 766 21.52 -2.43 -13.83
CA LEU A 766 21.54 -1.00 -14.03
C LEU A 766 20.11 -0.48 -13.93
N TYR A 767 19.89 0.46 -13.04
CA TYR A 767 18.72 1.30 -13.05
C TYR A 767 18.99 2.48 -13.96
N ASN A 768 18.05 2.86 -14.80
CA ASN A 768 18.17 3.93 -15.78
C ASN A 768 19.40 3.74 -16.69
N ALA A 769 19.45 2.60 -17.39
CA ALA A 769 20.62 2.11 -18.12
C ALA A 769 21.15 3.06 -19.22
N TYR A 770 20.33 3.99 -19.73
CA TYR A 770 20.77 5.01 -20.68
C TYR A 770 20.92 6.41 -20.07
N ALA A 771 20.99 6.50 -18.73
CA ALA A 771 21.33 7.72 -17.98
C ALA A 771 20.47 8.95 -18.30
N ARG A 772 19.14 8.76 -18.50
CA ARG A 772 18.25 9.90 -18.73
C ARG A 772 18.07 10.71 -17.46
N ASN A 773 18.17 12.01 -17.58
CA ASN A 773 17.81 12.96 -16.53
C ASN A 773 16.29 13.11 -16.48
N ASN A 774 15.62 12.23 -15.73
CA ASN A 774 14.19 12.29 -15.53
C ASN A 774 13.82 13.37 -14.52
N PRO A 775 12.67 14.05 -14.68
CA PRO A 775 12.25 15.10 -13.77
C PRO A 775 11.87 14.52 -12.41
N PHE A 776 12.51 15.01 -11.35
CA PHE A 776 12.08 14.81 -9.99
C PHE A 776 11.21 15.98 -9.51
N MET A 777 11.72 17.18 -9.69
CA MET A 777 10.99 18.42 -9.51
C MET A 777 11.51 19.51 -10.46
N VAL A 778 10.66 20.50 -10.70
CA VAL A 778 10.99 21.69 -11.48
C VAL A 778 10.87 22.90 -10.56
N TYR A 779 11.82 23.84 -10.67
CA TYR A 779 11.86 25.05 -9.87
C TYR A 779 12.45 26.21 -10.69
N THR A 780 12.17 27.42 -10.28
CA THR A 780 12.73 28.63 -10.85
C THR A 780 14.00 29.03 -10.07
N GLU A 781 15.02 29.50 -10.77
CA GLU A 781 16.24 30.08 -10.19
C GLU A 781 16.53 31.39 -10.83
N ASP A 782 16.70 32.40 -10.00
CA ASP A 782 17.09 33.74 -10.44
C ASP A 782 18.60 33.82 -10.60
N ARG A 783 19.02 34.23 -11.76
CA ARG A 783 20.43 34.44 -12.07
C ARG A 783 20.69 35.89 -12.41
N TRP A 784 21.67 36.48 -11.74
CA TRP A 784 22.18 37.80 -12.04
C TRP A 784 23.36 37.67 -13.02
N ASP A 785 23.26 38.24 -14.21
CA ASP A 785 24.27 38.15 -15.25
C ASP A 785 25.09 39.47 -15.44
N GLY A 786 24.92 40.46 -14.55
CA GLY A 786 25.55 41.77 -14.62
C GLY A 786 24.82 42.77 -15.52
N GLN A 787 23.79 42.35 -16.26
CA GLN A 787 22.92 43.19 -17.06
C GLN A 787 21.47 43.24 -16.48
N GLY A 788 21.14 42.28 -15.60
CA GLY A 788 19.84 42.20 -14.97
C GLY A 788 19.62 40.81 -14.32
N GLN A 789 18.50 40.68 -13.65
CA GLN A 789 17.99 39.43 -13.10
C GLN A 789 17.24 38.69 -14.20
N THR A 790 17.61 37.44 -14.44
CA THR A 790 16.91 36.53 -15.35
C THR A 790 16.42 35.30 -14.59
N THR A 791 15.15 35.01 -14.64
CA THR A 791 14.57 33.82 -14.04
C THR A 791 14.67 32.63 -15.01
N GLN A 792 15.26 31.53 -14.59
CA GLN A 792 15.43 30.31 -15.38
C GLN A 792 14.64 29.16 -14.77
N LEU A 793 13.91 28.43 -15.61
CA LEU A 793 13.27 27.19 -15.21
C LEU A 793 14.30 26.06 -15.19
N LYS A 794 14.48 25.43 -14.03
CA LYS A 794 15.43 24.32 -13.83
C LYS A 794 14.73 23.03 -13.44
N GLN A 795 15.28 21.93 -13.88
CA GLN A 795 14.82 20.59 -13.53
C GLN A 795 15.85 19.93 -12.61
N LEU A 796 15.40 19.47 -11.44
CA LEU A 796 16.18 18.59 -10.60
C LEU A 796 15.92 17.14 -11.02
N SER A 797 16.99 16.39 -11.24
CA SER A 797 16.98 14.93 -11.51
C SER A 797 17.83 14.24 -10.46
N ILE A 798 17.29 13.26 -9.75
CA ILE A 798 17.97 12.61 -8.63
C ILE A 798 18.69 11.35 -9.08
N PHE A 799 18.05 10.55 -9.95
CA PHE A 799 18.55 9.25 -10.35
C PHE A 799 19.03 9.26 -11.80
N ASN A 800 20.34 9.28 -11.94
CA ASN A 800 21.01 8.99 -13.20
C ASN A 800 21.23 7.48 -13.32
N LEU A 801 22.22 7.00 -14.05
CA LEU A 801 22.58 5.59 -14.12
C LEU A 801 23.05 5.10 -12.73
N ILE A 802 22.33 4.10 -12.17
CA ILE A 802 22.68 3.52 -10.87
C ILE A 802 22.94 2.02 -11.03
N PRO A 803 24.19 1.56 -10.87
CA PRO A 803 24.47 0.14 -10.79
C PRO A 803 24.01 -0.45 -9.47
N TYR A 804 23.59 -1.72 -9.47
CA TYR A 804 23.30 -2.44 -8.24
C TYR A 804 23.90 -3.85 -8.24
N LEU A 805 24.12 -4.32 -7.01
CA LEU A 805 24.57 -5.66 -6.70
C LEU A 805 23.74 -6.20 -5.54
N ARG A 806 23.23 -7.42 -5.69
CA ARG A 806 22.53 -8.15 -4.61
C ARG A 806 23.01 -9.60 -4.56
N TRP A 807 23.25 -10.07 -3.38
CA TRP A 807 23.46 -11.48 -3.08
C TRP A 807 22.30 -12.02 -2.26
N SER A 808 21.83 -13.21 -2.61
CA SER A 808 20.78 -13.89 -1.85
C SER A 808 21.03 -15.38 -1.73
N ILE A 809 20.50 -15.96 -0.67
CA ILE A 809 20.62 -17.38 -0.32
C ILE A 809 19.28 -17.87 0.23
N GLN A 810 18.90 -19.08 -0.16
CA GLN A 810 17.74 -19.82 0.38
C GLN A 810 18.24 -21.19 0.85
N PHE A 811 17.77 -21.67 2.01
CA PHE A 811 18.18 -22.92 2.64
C PHE A 811 17.04 -23.60 3.38
#